data_4fa816e74bdee384d19f0fdc97130809
#
_entry.id   4fa816e74bdee384d19f0fdc97130809
#
_cell.length_a   1.000
_cell.length_b   1.000
_cell.length_c   1.000
_cell.angle_alpha   90.00
_cell.angle_beta   90.00
_cell.angle_gamma   90.00
#
_symmetry.space_group_name_H-M   'P 1'
#
loop_
_entity.id
_entity.type
_entity.pdbx_description
1 polymer ?
#
loop_
_entity_poly.entity_id
_entity_poly.type
_entity_poly.pdbx_seq_one_letter_code
_entity_poly.pdbx_strand_id
1 'polypeptide(L)'
;MSFSLIQPSFSGGEIAPSLYGRVDLAKYSTALRKCHNFIVRQYGGVENRPGTRFIAETKYQNKKSRLIPFQFSTVQTYALEFGDRYIRVFKDGGQVLYADGEHKGEVFELATPYKEADLFDLKYTQSADVMTIVHTDYPPMELQRYDHDDWKLVSVETKNGPFEDINTDKAMKVYASASTGQITLTSTHDIFGSEQIGKQFYLEQRDIDAVPVWETDKTTNLNDQRRADSNYYRANSGGKTGTLRPSHTEGMSWDGWGGDTGIQWEYLHSGFGIVKIETVSEDGKTATGKVLSYIPSNAVGEDNASHKWARAVWNDVDGYPSTVVYYQQRLFFAGSRAYPQTIWASRSGDYKDFGRNNPIQDDDRIIYTYAGRQVNEIRHLIDVGSLVALTSGGEYQITGDQNKVLTPSSFSMSSQGANGSSDLPPISVANIALYVQEKGSAVRDLSYSFDVDGYQGTDLTMLANHLFQRHRIVDWSFTTVPYSIAWCIRDDGLMLALTYLREQQVFAWAPQSTEGKFESTCSISEGNEDSAYFIVQRTVNGKQVRYVERLASRLFTRTEDAFFVDSGLSYDGRNTDDVKTVTITGGSGEWNYQENYQLVVSGDPVFSASDIGSAVNIPYFEDNEHKELRCKIIQYVSANQVVISANRNIPPVLQNTPTTEWSIARYRFAGLNHLEGKTVNILSDANVSPQAIVTNGTVEIDTPSAVVHIGLPITSELETLDIHINGQETLLDKKKLIKVASLIVNSSRGIWAGTEKERLYEYPQRQFEFYDNPVDDATGIVEINLDADWSKNGRVFIRQVDPLPLAVLSVIPRIDAGGF
;
A
#
# COMPACT_ATOMS: atom_id res chain seq x y z
N MET A 1 50.31 -13.83 10.58
CA MET A 1 49.87 -12.91 11.65
C MET A 1 48.40 -13.18 11.87
N SER A 2 47.98 -13.46 13.11
CA SER A 2 46.55 -13.73 13.42
C SER A 2 45.94 -12.46 13.98
N PHE A 3 44.75 -12.08 13.48
CA PHE A 3 44.02 -10.88 13.94
C PHE A 3 42.51 -11.11 13.77
N SER A 4 41.74 -10.35 14.51
CA SER A 4 40.27 -10.34 14.38
C SER A 4 39.82 -8.97 13.90
N LEU A 5 38.91 -8.93 12.97
CA LEU A 5 38.27 -7.71 12.46
C LEU A 5 36.80 -7.79 12.71
N ILE A 6 36.20 -6.67 13.13
CA ILE A 6 34.75 -6.61 13.30
C ILE A 6 34.11 -5.87 12.15
N GLN A 7 33.03 -6.45 11.60
CA GLN A 7 32.04 -5.74 10.79
C GLN A 7 30.87 -5.42 11.72
N PRO A 8 30.75 -4.18 12.21
CA PRO A 8 29.81 -3.85 13.29
C PRO A 8 28.41 -3.47 12.79
N SER A 9 28.24 -3.37 11.47
CA SER A 9 26.98 -2.92 10.86
C SER A 9 26.88 -3.44 9.43
N PHE A 10 25.63 -3.53 8.94
CA PHE A 10 25.29 -3.93 7.57
C PHE A 10 24.44 -2.86 6.86
N SER A 11 24.50 -1.62 7.34
CA SER A 11 23.70 -0.47 6.85
C SER A 11 23.98 -0.08 5.39
N GLY A 12 25.01 -0.65 4.76
CA GLY A 12 25.27 -0.52 3.33
C GLY A 12 24.43 -1.43 2.45
N GLY A 13 23.82 -2.50 3.02
CA GLY A 13 23.05 -3.48 2.26
C GLY A 13 23.90 -4.25 1.24
N GLU A 14 23.23 -4.88 0.28
CA GLU A 14 23.92 -5.58 -0.83
C GLU A 14 24.43 -4.58 -1.86
N ILE A 15 25.73 -4.65 -2.20
CA ILE A 15 26.33 -3.76 -3.19
C ILE A 15 26.69 -4.47 -4.50
N ALA A 16 26.78 -3.68 -5.55
CA ALA A 16 27.06 -4.16 -6.88
C ALA A 16 28.46 -4.80 -7.01
N PRO A 17 28.62 -5.89 -7.79
CA PRO A 17 29.91 -6.52 -8.03
C PRO A 17 30.99 -5.58 -8.56
N SER A 18 30.62 -4.55 -9.31
CA SER A 18 31.54 -3.51 -9.80
C SER A 18 32.20 -2.69 -8.68
N LEU A 19 31.67 -2.74 -7.47
CA LEU A 19 32.14 -2.00 -6.30
C LEU A 19 32.99 -2.84 -5.34
N TYR A 20 33.19 -4.13 -5.59
CA TYR A 20 33.92 -5.01 -4.66
C TYR A 20 35.40 -4.63 -4.46
N GLY A 21 35.98 -3.90 -5.38
CA GLY A 21 37.33 -3.35 -5.25
C GLY A 21 37.39 -1.93 -4.70
N ARG A 22 36.24 -1.28 -4.44
CA ARG A 22 36.16 0.12 -4.00
C ARG A 22 36.23 0.22 -2.48
N VAL A 23 37.35 -0.22 -1.91
CA VAL A 23 37.62 -0.16 -0.44
C VAL A 23 37.72 1.26 0.11
N ASP A 24 37.85 2.27 -0.79
CA ASP A 24 37.84 3.69 -0.48
C ASP A 24 36.44 4.23 -0.13
N LEU A 25 35.38 3.51 -0.46
CA LEU A 25 34.03 3.93 -0.15
C LEU A 25 33.74 3.78 1.35
N ALA A 26 33.22 4.84 1.98
CA ALA A 26 32.84 4.83 3.39
C ALA A 26 31.83 3.70 3.74
N LYS A 27 30.96 3.34 2.81
CA LYS A 27 29.98 2.26 2.97
C LYS A 27 30.56 0.85 2.77
N TYR A 28 31.81 0.69 2.31
CA TYR A 28 32.39 -0.64 2.05
C TYR A 28 32.42 -1.50 3.31
N SER A 29 32.85 -0.95 4.43
CA SER A 29 32.97 -1.67 5.71
C SER A 29 31.62 -2.08 6.33
N THR A 30 30.52 -1.50 5.85
CA THR A 30 29.15 -1.80 6.32
C THR A 30 28.27 -2.45 5.27
N ALA A 31 28.85 -2.74 4.10
CA ALA A 31 28.13 -3.36 2.99
C ALA A 31 28.32 -4.89 2.96
N LEU A 32 27.48 -5.53 2.18
CA LEU A 32 27.44 -6.97 1.98
C LEU A 32 27.64 -7.32 0.51
N ARG A 33 28.23 -8.47 0.27
CA ARG A 33 28.27 -9.07 -1.05
C ARG A 33 26.94 -9.73 -1.41
N LYS A 34 26.28 -10.32 -0.42
CA LYS A 34 24.95 -10.91 -0.54
C LYS A 34 24.12 -10.65 0.71
N CYS A 35 22.86 -10.27 0.53
CA CYS A 35 21.92 -10.03 1.61
C CYS A 35 20.53 -10.56 1.20
N HIS A 36 20.45 -11.86 0.94
CA HIS A 36 19.27 -12.50 0.36
C HIS A 36 18.34 -13.05 1.43
N ASN A 37 17.05 -12.70 1.38
CA ASN A 37 16.04 -13.02 2.39
C ASN A 37 16.43 -12.58 3.81
N PHE A 38 17.22 -11.51 3.89
CA PHE A 38 17.49 -10.76 5.10
C PHE A 38 16.93 -9.34 4.97
N ILE A 39 16.63 -8.73 6.10
CA ILE A 39 16.22 -7.33 6.24
C ILE A 39 17.31 -6.63 7.04
N VAL A 40 17.83 -5.51 6.53
CA VAL A 40 18.78 -4.67 7.25
C VAL A 40 17.99 -3.82 8.24
N ARG A 41 18.36 -3.91 9.52
CA ARG A 41 17.78 -3.07 10.57
C ARG A 41 18.34 -1.65 10.51
N GLN A 42 17.51 -0.68 10.85
CA GLN A 42 17.93 0.73 10.90
C GLN A 42 19.11 0.98 11.86
N TYR A 43 19.32 0.12 12.85
CA TYR A 43 20.44 0.19 13.80
C TYR A 43 21.71 -0.58 13.35
N GLY A 44 21.72 -1.12 12.13
CA GLY A 44 22.89 -1.74 11.51
C GLY A 44 22.95 -3.25 11.53
N GLY A 45 22.19 -3.96 12.35
CA GLY A 45 22.09 -5.42 12.30
C GLY A 45 21.29 -5.91 11.09
N VAL A 46 21.31 -7.21 10.82
CA VAL A 46 20.45 -7.87 9.84
C VAL A 46 19.67 -8.99 10.50
N GLU A 47 18.47 -9.23 10.01
CA GLU A 47 17.63 -10.35 10.43
C GLU A 47 16.99 -11.04 9.23
N ASN A 48 16.78 -12.36 9.33
CA ASN A 48 16.08 -13.06 8.26
C ASN A 48 14.63 -12.58 8.14
N ARG A 49 14.15 -12.53 6.88
CA ARG A 49 12.78 -12.13 6.56
C ARG A 49 11.78 -13.08 7.24
N PRO A 50 10.75 -12.57 7.92
CA PRO A 50 9.64 -13.43 8.36
C PRO A 50 8.93 -14.02 7.14
N GLY A 51 8.22 -15.11 7.37
CA GLY A 51 7.44 -15.77 6.34
C GLY A 51 6.18 -15.01 5.94
N THR A 52 5.46 -15.54 4.97
CA THR A 52 4.16 -15.03 4.54
C THR A 52 3.05 -15.99 4.96
N ARG A 53 1.98 -15.45 5.56
CA ARG A 53 0.75 -16.20 5.87
C ARG A 53 -0.14 -16.22 4.65
N PHE A 54 -0.62 -17.40 4.27
CA PHE A 54 -1.66 -17.55 3.27
C PHE A 54 -2.98 -17.00 3.80
N ILE A 55 -3.62 -16.10 3.04
CA ILE A 55 -4.92 -15.51 3.41
C ILE A 55 -6.03 -16.07 2.55
N ALA A 56 -5.91 -15.93 1.23
CA ALA A 56 -6.93 -16.39 0.29
C ALA A 56 -6.36 -16.55 -1.13
N GLU A 57 -7.12 -17.27 -1.95
CA GLU A 57 -6.91 -17.27 -3.40
C GLU A 57 -7.53 -16.03 -4.03
N THR A 58 -6.86 -15.44 -5.06
CA THR A 58 -7.50 -14.42 -5.88
C THR A 58 -8.67 -15.01 -6.66
N LYS A 59 -9.66 -14.20 -7.06
CA LYS A 59 -10.85 -14.70 -7.78
C LYS A 59 -10.49 -15.41 -9.09
N TYR A 60 -9.58 -14.85 -9.87
CA TYR A 60 -9.14 -15.39 -11.15
C TYR A 60 -7.66 -15.77 -11.09
N GLN A 61 -7.38 -17.05 -10.92
CA GLN A 61 -6.04 -17.59 -10.76
C GLN A 61 -5.13 -17.35 -11.97
N ASN A 62 -5.70 -17.15 -13.14
CA ASN A 62 -4.98 -16.91 -14.40
C ASN A 62 -4.82 -15.43 -14.76
N LYS A 63 -5.36 -14.50 -13.94
CA LYS A 63 -5.28 -13.05 -14.15
C LYS A 63 -4.53 -12.39 -13.02
N LYS A 64 -3.82 -11.32 -13.37
CA LYS A 64 -3.18 -10.45 -12.36
C LYS A 64 -4.24 -9.65 -11.62
N SER A 65 -3.97 -9.39 -10.36
CA SER A 65 -4.67 -8.40 -9.56
C SER A 65 -3.67 -7.46 -8.88
N ARG A 66 -4.15 -6.33 -8.38
CA ARG A 66 -3.35 -5.33 -7.69
C ARG A 66 -3.90 -5.06 -6.31
N LEU A 67 -3.02 -4.92 -5.33
CA LEU A 67 -3.37 -4.51 -3.99
C LEU A 67 -3.28 -2.98 -3.86
N ILE A 68 -4.32 -2.39 -3.29
CA ILE A 68 -4.38 -0.95 -2.99
C ILE A 68 -4.76 -0.78 -1.52
N PRO A 69 -4.00 0.01 -0.73
CA PRO A 69 -4.35 0.27 0.67
C PRO A 69 -5.50 1.24 0.77
N PHE A 70 -6.39 1.03 1.75
CA PHE A 70 -7.43 1.97 2.14
C PHE A 70 -7.34 2.20 3.66
N GLN A 71 -7.07 3.43 4.09
CA GLN A 71 -6.81 3.77 5.48
C GLN A 71 -7.76 4.87 5.96
N PHE A 72 -8.86 4.49 6.60
CA PHE A 72 -9.78 5.45 7.21
C PHE A 72 -9.19 6.05 8.49
N SER A 73 -8.58 5.22 9.31
CA SER A 73 -7.93 5.60 10.56
C SER A 73 -6.75 4.64 10.84
N THR A 74 -6.02 4.83 11.92
CA THR A 74 -4.95 3.90 12.34
C THR A 74 -5.45 2.52 12.78
N VAL A 75 -6.76 2.36 13.00
CA VAL A 75 -7.40 1.11 13.48
C VAL A 75 -8.29 0.48 12.39
N GLN A 76 -8.83 1.31 11.49
CA GLN A 76 -9.69 0.84 10.39
C GLN A 76 -8.95 0.99 9.06
N THR A 77 -8.29 -0.06 8.68
CA THR A 77 -7.48 -0.16 7.46
C THR A 77 -7.84 -1.42 6.70
N TYR A 78 -7.68 -1.37 5.40
CA TYR A 78 -8.04 -2.47 4.49
C TYR A 78 -7.01 -2.60 3.37
N ALA A 79 -6.70 -3.82 3.00
CA ALA A 79 -6.04 -4.14 1.75
C ALA A 79 -7.11 -4.51 0.71
N LEU A 80 -7.18 -3.74 -0.36
CA LEU A 80 -8.15 -3.95 -1.44
C LEU A 80 -7.48 -4.71 -2.58
N GLU A 81 -8.01 -5.88 -2.93
CA GLU A 81 -7.64 -6.61 -4.15
C GLU A 81 -8.47 -6.08 -5.32
N PHE A 82 -7.85 -5.30 -6.19
CA PHE A 82 -8.40 -4.94 -7.48
C PHE A 82 -8.06 -6.03 -8.49
N GLY A 83 -9.06 -6.72 -8.99
CA GLY A 83 -8.92 -7.68 -10.06
C GLY A 83 -9.73 -7.31 -11.30
N ASP A 84 -9.78 -8.20 -12.30
CA ASP A 84 -10.52 -7.97 -13.55
C ASP A 84 -12.00 -7.78 -13.27
N ARG A 85 -12.45 -6.52 -13.21
CA ARG A 85 -13.83 -6.06 -12.96
C ARG A 85 -14.37 -6.34 -11.56
N TYR A 86 -13.53 -6.46 -10.54
CA TYR A 86 -13.97 -6.63 -9.17
C TYR A 86 -12.98 -6.01 -8.17
N ILE A 87 -13.47 -5.78 -6.94
CA ILE A 87 -12.69 -5.51 -5.74
C ILE A 87 -13.11 -6.50 -4.66
N ARG A 88 -12.14 -7.07 -3.95
CA ARG A 88 -12.31 -7.81 -2.70
C ARG A 88 -11.57 -7.11 -1.58
N VAL A 89 -12.03 -7.28 -0.36
CA VAL A 89 -11.54 -6.54 0.80
C VAL A 89 -10.91 -7.49 1.80
N PHE A 90 -9.73 -7.12 2.32
CA PHE A 90 -9.01 -7.85 3.36
C PHE A 90 -8.76 -6.95 4.55
N LYS A 91 -8.83 -7.52 5.74
CA LYS A 91 -8.63 -6.84 7.02
C LYS A 91 -8.13 -7.82 8.07
N ASP A 92 -7.19 -7.39 8.92
CA ASP A 92 -6.68 -8.17 10.07
C ASP A 92 -6.22 -9.60 9.69
N GLY A 93 -5.63 -9.75 8.49
CA GLY A 93 -5.17 -11.03 7.98
C GLY A 93 -6.30 -11.97 7.53
N GLY A 94 -7.51 -11.47 7.30
CA GLY A 94 -8.67 -12.23 6.81
C GLY A 94 -9.33 -11.56 5.61
N GLN A 95 -10.16 -12.33 4.92
CA GLN A 95 -11.01 -11.84 3.84
C GLN A 95 -12.35 -11.38 4.42
N VAL A 96 -12.86 -10.22 4.02
CA VAL A 96 -14.16 -9.71 4.47
C VAL A 96 -15.27 -10.53 3.84
N LEU A 97 -16.21 -10.97 4.67
CA LEU A 97 -17.41 -11.72 4.29
C LEU A 97 -18.63 -10.86 4.54
N TYR A 98 -19.72 -11.11 3.82
CA TYR A 98 -21.00 -10.49 4.11
C TYR A 98 -21.47 -10.90 5.53
N ALA A 99 -21.75 -9.91 6.38
CA ALA A 99 -22.19 -10.13 7.76
C ALA A 99 -23.66 -10.57 7.83
N ASP A 100 -24.49 -10.05 6.92
CA ASP A 100 -25.93 -10.22 6.89
C ASP A 100 -26.51 -10.45 5.49
N GLY A 101 -27.82 -10.68 5.39
CA GLY A 101 -28.56 -10.79 4.13
C GLY A 101 -28.47 -12.16 3.46
N GLU A 102 -28.81 -12.18 2.16
CA GLU A 102 -28.89 -13.41 1.35
C GLU A 102 -27.50 -14.04 1.12
N HIS A 103 -26.44 -13.22 1.12
CA HIS A 103 -25.05 -13.62 0.87
C HIS A 103 -24.24 -13.83 2.17
N LYS A 104 -24.88 -13.88 3.33
CA LYS A 104 -24.19 -14.02 4.61
C LYS A 104 -23.17 -15.15 4.62
N GLY A 105 -21.92 -14.82 4.95
CA GLY A 105 -20.80 -15.77 4.99
C GLY A 105 -20.10 -15.99 3.65
N GLU A 106 -20.60 -15.41 2.55
CA GLU A 106 -19.90 -15.38 1.28
C GLU A 106 -18.87 -14.23 1.25
N VAL A 107 -17.89 -14.34 0.37
CA VAL A 107 -16.86 -13.30 0.19
C VAL A 107 -17.48 -12.02 -0.34
N PHE A 108 -17.24 -10.91 0.36
CA PHE A 108 -17.65 -9.59 -0.12
C PHE A 108 -16.93 -9.24 -1.42
N GLU A 109 -17.69 -8.80 -2.41
CA GLU A 109 -17.17 -8.42 -3.72
C GLU A 109 -17.94 -7.24 -4.31
N LEU A 110 -17.20 -6.23 -4.79
CA LEU A 110 -17.73 -5.06 -5.47
C LEU A 110 -17.34 -5.10 -6.96
N ALA A 111 -18.31 -4.89 -7.85
CA ALA A 111 -18.06 -4.81 -9.30
C ALA A 111 -17.41 -3.49 -9.69
N THR A 112 -16.46 -3.53 -10.64
CA THR A 112 -15.77 -2.34 -11.19
C THR A 112 -15.72 -2.36 -12.71
N PRO A 113 -15.49 -1.21 -13.38
CA PRO A 113 -15.29 -1.17 -14.81
C PRO A 113 -13.89 -1.63 -15.26
N TYR A 114 -12.90 -1.63 -14.36
CA TYR A 114 -11.49 -1.81 -14.68
C TYR A 114 -11.17 -3.24 -15.11
N LYS A 115 -10.38 -3.38 -16.15
CA LYS A 115 -9.89 -4.67 -16.67
C LYS A 115 -8.50 -4.96 -16.08
N GLU A 116 -8.05 -6.21 -16.21
CA GLU A 116 -6.71 -6.65 -15.79
C GLU A 116 -5.59 -5.72 -16.29
N ALA A 117 -5.68 -5.27 -17.55
CA ALA A 117 -4.65 -4.42 -18.15
C ALA A 117 -4.54 -3.02 -17.54
N ASP A 118 -5.61 -2.54 -16.92
CA ASP A 118 -5.74 -1.17 -16.43
C ASP A 118 -5.30 -1.03 -14.96
N LEU A 119 -5.18 -2.15 -14.24
CA LEU A 119 -5.07 -2.16 -12.78
C LEU A 119 -3.83 -1.43 -12.24
N PHE A 120 -2.69 -1.55 -12.92
CA PHE A 120 -1.45 -0.94 -12.49
C PHE A 120 -1.32 0.53 -12.90
N ASP A 121 -2.19 1.02 -13.80
CA ASP A 121 -2.27 2.42 -14.20
C ASP A 121 -3.28 3.22 -13.36
N LEU A 122 -4.05 2.56 -12.49
CA LEU A 122 -4.94 3.23 -11.54
C LEU A 122 -4.11 4.09 -10.56
N LYS A 123 -4.51 5.35 -10.41
CA LYS A 123 -3.97 6.25 -9.38
C LYS A 123 -5.09 6.76 -8.50
N TYR A 124 -4.77 7.05 -7.27
CA TYR A 124 -5.80 7.36 -6.28
C TYR A 124 -5.28 8.34 -5.22
N THR A 125 -6.23 8.99 -4.59
CA THR A 125 -6.04 9.76 -3.37
C THR A 125 -7.23 9.49 -2.45
N GLN A 126 -7.02 9.58 -1.15
CA GLN A 126 -8.07 9.27 -0.17
C GLN A 126 -8.30 10.44 0.78
N SER A 127 -9.55 10.65 1.13
CA SER A 127 -9.98 11.54 2.21
C SER A 127 -11.07 10.86 3.02
N ALA A 128 -10.76 10.50 4.27
CA ALA A 128 -11.65 9.74 5.16
C ALA A 128 -12.19 8.45 4.49
N ASP A 129 -13.51 8.30 4.39
CA ASP A 129 -14.20 7.14 3.82
C ASP A 129 -14.33 7.16 2.29
N VAL A 130 -13.70 8.11 1.62
CA VAL A 130 -13.81 8.26 0.16
C VAL A 130 -12.42 8.22 -0.48
N MET A 131 -12.24 7.29 -1.41
CA MET A 131 -11.06 7.21 -2.27
C MET A 131 -11.43 7.63 -3.68
N THR A 132 -10.82 8.71 -4.18
CA THR A 132 -10.95 9.12 -5.59
C THR A 132 -9.94 8.38 -6.43
N ILE A 133 -10.41 7.65 -7.43
CA ILE A 133 -9.62 6.83 -8.35
C ILE A 133 -9.69 7.43 -9.75
N VAL A 134 -8.54 7.53 -10.40
CA VAL A 134 -8.41 8.05 -11.76
C VAL A 134 -7.64 7.09 -12.67
N HIS A 135 -7.99 7.13 -13.94
CA HIS A 135 -7.34 6.42 -15.03
C HIS A 135 -7.63 7.17 -16.35
N THR A 136 -6.69 7.21 -17.27
CA THR A 136 -6.82 7.98 -18.51
C THR A 136 -7.98 7.54 -19.43
N ASP A 137 -8.46 6.31 -19.30
CA ASP A 137 -9.53 5.73 -20.15
C ASP A 137 -10.88 5.63 -19.43
N TYR A 138 -10.96 5.98 -18.14
CA TYR A 138 -12.20 5.92 -17.35
C TYR A 138 -12.48 7.23 -16.65
N PRO A 139 -13.77 7.63 -16.54
CA PRO A 139 -14.11 8.79 -15.74
C PRO A 139 -13.63 8.63 -14.30
N PRO A 140 -13.25 9.72 -13.61
CA PRO A 140 -12.91 9.65 -12.19
C PRO A 140 -14.03 9.00 -11.38
N MET A 141 -13.66 8.07 -10.50
CA MET A 141 -14.59 7.33 -9.66
C MET A 141 -14.29 7.57 -8.18
N GLU A 142 -15.31 7.52 -7.35
CA GLU A 142 -15.19 7.49 -5.89
C GLU A 142 -15.55 6.11 -5.37
N LEU A 143 -14.61 5.49 -4.67
CA LEU A 143 -14.85 4.32 -3.84
C LEU A 143 -15.22 4.80 -2.44
N GLN A 144 -16.47 4.59 -2.05
CA GLN A 144 -17.07 5.07 -0.80
C GLN A 144 -17.31 3.88 0.12
N ARG A 145 -16.76 3.94 1.35
CA ARG A 145 -16.96 2.92 2.38
C ARG A 145 -18.08 3.36 3.34
N TYR A 146 -19.02 2.49 3.60
CA TYR A 146 -20.09 2.69 4.57
C TYR A 146 -19.92 1.76 5.77
N ASP A 147 -19.51 0.48 5.52
CA ASP A 147 -19.17 -0.50 6.54
C ASP A 147 -18.08 -1.44 6.01
N HIS A 148 -17.74 -2.49 6.75
CA HIS A 148 -16.73 -3.50 6.35
C HIS A 148 -17.13 -4.20 5.05
N ASP A 149 -18.40 -4.51 4.89
CA ASP A 149 -19.03 -5.21 3.76
C ASP A 149 -20.06 -4.37 3.00
N ASP A 150 -20.02 -3.03 3.16
CA ASP A 150 -20.84 -2.08 2.38
C ASP A 150 -19.95 -1.00 1.74
N TRP A 151 -19.68 -1.17 0.47
CA TRP A 151 -18.87 -0.27 -0.35
C TRP A 151 -19.59 0.06 -1.65
N LYS A 152 -19.39 1.26 -2.16
CA LYS A 152 -19.96 1.71 -3.44
C LYS A 152 -18.88 2.35 -4.30
N LEU A 153 -18.90 2.03 -5.58
CA LEU A 153 -18.07 2.71 -6.58
C LEU A 153 -18.99 3.56 -7.46
N VAL A 154 -18.84 4.88 -7.38
CA VAL A 154 -19.68 5.84 -8.08
C VAL A 154 -18.84 6.79 -8.92
N SER A 155 -19.38 7.26 -10.05
CA SER A 155 -18.69 8.25 -10.88
C SER A 155 -18.68 9.61 -10.18
N VAL A 156 -17.57 10.34 -10.27
CA VAL A 156 -17.45 11.70 -9.80
C VAL A 156 -18.27 12.62 -10.71
N GLU A 157 -19.38 13.12 -10.19
CA GLU A 157 -20.17 14.14 -10.89
C GLU A 157 -19.60 15.53 -10.58
N THR A 158 -18.94 16.14 -11.57
CA THR A 158 -18.40 17.48 -11.44
C THR A 158 -19.48 18.53 -11.65
N LYS A 159 -19.36 19.67 -10.95
CA LYS A 159 -20.20 20.85 -11.15
C LYS A 159 -19.39 21.91 -11.89
N ASN A 160 -20.05 22.65 -12.77
CA ASN A 160 -19.49 23.83 -13.44
C ASN A 160 -18.19 23.57 -14.22
N GLY A 161 -18.04 22.39 -14.84
CA GLY A 161 -16.87 22.00 -15.60
C GLY A 161 -16.14 20.78 -15.04
N PRO A 162 -14.82 20.60 -15.33
CA PRO A 162 -13.97 21.54 -16.07
C PRO A 162 -14.26 21.58 -17.58
N PHE A 163 -14.00 22.74 -18.18
CA PHE A 163 -14.21 22.97 -19.61
C PHE A 163 -12.86 23.19 -20.32
N GLU A 164 -12.86 22.96 -21.64
CA GLU A 164 -11.81 23.41 -22.57
C GLU A 164 -11.63 24.94 -22.53
N ASP A 165 -10.61 25.45 -23.18
CA ASP A 165 -10.51 26.88 -23.43
C ASP A 165 -11.71 27.38 -24.25
N ILE A 166 -12.19 28.57 -23.91
CA ILE A 166 -13.33 29.17 -24.61
C ILE A 166 -12.96 29.35 -26.10
N ASN A 167 -13.86 28.91 -26.97
CA ASN A 167 -13.69 29.06 -28.40
C ASN A 167 -13.51 30.55 -28.79
N THR A 168 -12.50 30.83 -29.59
CA THR A 168 -12.14 32.16 -30.10
C THR A 168 -12.48 32.36 -31.58
N ASP A 169 -12.83 31.27 -32.28
CA ASP A 169 -13.24 31.36 -33.68
C ASP A 169 -14.63 31.96 -33.82
N LYS A 170 -14.70 33.18 -34.37
CA LYS A 170 -15.92 33.93 -34.56
C LYS A 170 -16.88 33.33 -35.60
N ALA A 171 -16.41 32.38 -36.41
CA ALA A 171 -17.27 31.68 -37.37
C ALA A 171 -18.09 30.57 -36.70
N MET A 172 -17.52 29.95 -35.66
CA MET A 172 -18.16 28.84 -34.90
C MET A 172 -19.05 29.40 -33.80
N LYS A 173 -20.34 29.53 -34.08
CA LYS A 173 -21.30 30.12 -33.16
C LYS A 173 -22.32 29.08 -32.68
N VAL A 174 -22.79 29.24 -31.44
CA VAL A 174 -23.80 28.43 -30.82
C VAL A 174 -24.90 29.30 -30.24
N TYR A 175 -26.16 28.88 -30.32
CA TYR A 175 -27.26 29.48 -29.61
C TYR A 175 -28.15 28.41 -28.99
N ALA A 176 -28.86 28.81 -27.93
CA ALA A 176 -29.82 27.96 -27.23
C ALA A 176 -31.26 28.27 -27.68
N SER A 177 -32.15 27.28 -27.59
CA SER A 177 -33.57 27.49 -27.88
C SER A 177 -34.34 28.20 -26.74
N ALA A 178 -33.87 28.08 -25.51
CA ALA A 178 -34.46 28.75 -24.31
C ALA A 178 -33.41 28.94 -23.21
N SER A 179 -33.74 29.71 -22.17
CA SER A 179 -32.84 30.00 -21.03
C SER A 179 -32.91 28.96 -19.92
N THR A 180 -33.97 28.14 -19.87
CA THR A 180 -34.20 27.15 -18.80
C THR A 180 -34.91 25.91 -19.32
N GLY A 181 -34.86 24.81 -18.56
CA GLY A 181 -35.56 23.57 -18.88
C GLY A 181 -34.81 22.68 -19.85
N GLN A 182 -35.55 21.94 -20.64
CA GLN A 182 -35.01 21.14 -21.77
C GLN A 182 -34.84 22.05 -22.99
N ILE A 183 -33.65 22.06 -23.57
CA ILE A 183 -33.32 22.96 -24.68
C ILE A 183 -32.62 22.23 -25.80
N THR A 184 -32.61 22.88 -26.96
CA THR A 184 -31.73 22.51 -28.08
C THR A 184 -30.63 23.56 -28.21
N LEU A 185 -29.39 23.12 -28.27
CA LEU A 185 -28.28 23.94 -28.72
C LEU A 185 -28.08 23.75 -30.21
N THR A 186 -27.92 24.80 -30.94
CA THR A 186 -27.66 24.77 -32.41
C THR A 186 -26.37 25.47 -32.72
N SER A 187 -25.51 24.84 -33.47
CA SER A 187 -24.22 25.35 -33.92
C SER A 187 -24.18 25.59 -35.43
N THR A 188 -23.37 26.57 -35.84
CA THR A 188 -23.08 26.81 -37.28
C THR A 188 -22.13 25.75 -37.85
N HIS A 189 -21.41 24.99 -37.04
CA HIS A 189 -20.45 23.96 -37.42
C HIS A 189 -20.71 22.67 -36.64
N ASP A 190 -20.08 21.58 -37.08
CA ASP A 190 -20.11 20.25 -36.43
C ASP A 190 -19.23 20.20 -35.20
N ILE A 191 -19.74 20.66 -34.07
CA ILE A 191 -18.96 20.75 -32.81
C ILE A 191 -19.40 19.74 -31.75
N PHE A 192 -20.59 19.14 -31.91
CA PHE A 192 -21.12 18.19 -30.95
C PHE A 192 -20.86 16.77 -31.42
N GLY A 193 -20.10 15.99 -30.63
CA GLY A 193 -19.88 14.57 -30.85
C GLY A 193 -20.56 13.71 -29.79
N SER A 194 -20.64 12.40 -30.05
CA SER A 194 -21.25 11.45 -29.12
C SER A 194 -20.53 11.38 -27.76
N GLU A 195 -19.24 11.72 -27.73
CA GLU A 195 -18.41 11.81 -26.53
C GLU A 195 -18.88 12.90 -25.55
N GLN A 196 -19.68 13.88 -26.01
CA GLN A 196 -20.24 14.95 -25.19
C GLN A 196 -21.56 14.55 -24.52
N ILE A 197 -22.14 13.41 -24.86
CA ILE A 197 -23.40 12.93 -24.23
C ILE A 197 -23.14 12.69 -22.72
N GLY A 198 -24.02 13.22 -21.89
CA GLY A 198 -23.89 13.18 -20.44
C GLY A 198 -22.94 14.24 -19.85
N LYS A 199 -22.18 14.97 -20.69
CA LYS A 199 -21.20 15.98 -20.28
C LYS A 199 -21.83 17.38 -20.23
N GLN A 200 -21.12 18.31 -19.60
CA GLN A 200 -21.51 19.70 -19.49
C GLN A 200 -20.99 20.51 -20.68
N PHE A 201 -21.80 21.46 -21.14
CA PHE A 201 -21.47 22.41 -22.19
C PHE A 201 -21.64 23.84 -21.65
N TYR A 202 -20.62 24.69 -21.83
CA TYR A 202 -20.58 26.08 -21.40
C TYR A 202 -20.95 26.99 -22.57
N LEU A 203 -21.89 27.94 -22.34
CA LEU A 203 -22.28 28.93 -23.31
C LEU A 203 -22.30 30.31 -22.68
N GLU A 204 -21.42 31.22 -23.16
CA GLU A 204 -21.33 32.58 -22.71
C GLU A 204 -22.15 33.50 -23.65
N GLN A 205 -22.69 34.55 -23.11
CA GLN A 205 -23.43 35.58 -23.86
C GLN A 205 -22.55 36.22 -24.97
N ARG A 206 -23.23 36.61 -26.05
CA ARG A 206 -22.56 37.28 -27.17
C ARG A 206 -22.04 38.66 -26.79
N ASP A 207 -22.86 39.46 -26.07
CA ASP A 207 -22.63 40.88 -25.78
C ASP A 207 -23.02 41.21 -24.33
N ILE A 208 -22.09 41.79 -23.59
CA ILE A 208 -22.31 42.20 -22.21
C ILE A 208 -23.24 43.39 -22.09
N ASP A 209 -23.28 44.26 -23.09
CA ASP A 209 -24.04 45.52 -23.04
C ASP A 209 -25.53 45.41 -23.43
N ALA A 210 -25.95 44.21 -23.80
CA ALA A 210 -27.36 43.94 -24.16
C ALA A 210 -28.35 44.16 -23.01
N VAL A 211 -27.91 44.05 -21.74
CA VAL A 211 -28.72 44.30 -20.55
C VAL A 211 -28.27 45.59 -19.88
N PRO A 212 -29.21 46.53 -19.58
CA PRO A 212 -28.91 47.81 -18.93
C PRO A 212 -28.21 47.60 -17.56
N VAL A 213 -27.29 48.54 -17.25
CA VAL A 213 -26.64 48.58 -15.93
C VAL A 213 -27.68 48.96 -14.85
N TRP A 214 -27.51 48.32 -13.68
CA TRP A 214 -28.25 48.76 -12.50
C TRP A 214 -27.77 50.17 -12.05
N GLU A 215 -28.69 51.05 -11.80
CA GLU A 215 -28.43 52.37 -11.28
C GLU A 215 -29.41 52.66 -10.13
N THR A 216 -28.99 53.47 -9.15
CA THR A 216 -29.84 53.88 -8.04
C THR A 216 -30.97 54.83 -8.50
N ASP A 217 -32.10 54.83 -7.79
CA ASP A 217 -33.28 55.68 -7.99
C ASP A 217 -33.88 55.60 -9.42
N LYS A 218 -33.75 54.44 -10.09
CA LYS A 218 -34.36 54.19 -11.42
C LYS A 218 -35.63 53.38 -11.31
N THR A 219 -36.62 53.79 -12.09
CA THR A 219 -37.87 53.03 -12.21
C THR A 219 -37.59 51.70 -12.95
N THR A 220 -38.04 50.61 -12.36
CA THR A 220 -37.88 49.25 -12.87
C THR A 220 -39.20 48.52 -12.73
N ASN A 221 -39.61 47.79 -13.75
CA ASN A 221 -40.81 46.96 -13.74
C ASN A 221 -40.49 45.54 -13.24
N LEU A 222 -41.53 44.84 -12.83
CA LEU A 222 -41.46 43.42 -12.55
C LEU A 222 -40.90 42.67 -13.78
N ASN A 223 -39.94 41.73 -13.55
CA ASN A 223 -39.23 40.97 -14.57
C ASN A 223 -38.19 41.75 -15.41
N ASP A 224 -38.02 43.05 -15.21
CA ASP A 224 -36.92 43.77 -15.85
C ASP A 224 -35.57 43.15 -15.46
N GLN A 225 -34.65 43.02 -16.44
CA GLN A 225 -33.28 42.58 -16.18
C GLN A 225 -32.36 43.78 -16.05
N ARG A 226 -31.42 43.71 -15.12
CA ARG A 226 -30.32 44.66 -14.92
C ARG A 226 -29.03 43.90 -14.64
N ARG A 227 -27.92 44.48 -15.06
CA ARG A 227 -26.56 43.98 -14.68
C ARG A 227 -25.96 44.87 -13.60
N ALA A 228 -25.36 44.24 -12.63
CA ALA A 228 -24.50 44.87 -11.65
C ALA A 228 -23.16 44.13 -11.66
N ASP A 229 -22.06 44.84 -11.98
CA ASP A 229 -20.79 44.27 -12.33
C ASP A 229 -20.92 43.29 -13.49
N SER A 230 -20.58 42.04 -13.29
CA SER A 230 -20.69 40.95 -14.27
C SER A 230 -21.92 40.07 -14.02
N ASN A 231 -22.72 40.35 -12.99
CA ASN A 231 -23.86 39.56 -12.62
C ASN A 231 -25.17 40.15 -13.16
N TYR A 232 -26.10 39.32 -13.50
CA TYR A 232 -27.38 39.64 -14.10
C TYR A 232 -28.49 39.24 -13.17
N TYR A 233 -29.44 40.19 -13.01
CA TYR A 233 -30.50 40.10 -12.05
C TYR A 233 -31.86 40.37 -12.72
N ARG A 234 -32.89 39.72 -12.22
CA ARG A 234 -34.29 39.97 -12.59
C ARG A 234 -35.03 40.65 -11.43
N ALA A 235 -35.76 41.69 -11.72
CA ALA A 235 -36.59 42.35 -10.74
C ALA A 235 -37.78 41.44 -10.36
N ASN A 236 -37.89 41.09 -9.09
CA ASN A 236 -39.03 40.35 -8.52
C ASN A 236 -40.12 41.27 -7.93
N SER A 237 -39.91 42.55 -8.02
CA SER A 237 -40.90 43.59 -7.71
C SER A 237 -40.75 44.80 -8.62
N GLY A 238 -41.79 45.57 -8.82
CA GLY A 238 -41.71 46.88 -9.51
C GLY A 238 -41.52 48.01 -8.52
N GLY A 239 -40.92 49.13 -8.99
CA GLY A 239 -40.69 50.28 -8.16
C GLY A 239 -39.43 51.06 -8.54
N LYS A 240 -38.83 51.81 -7.61
CA LYS A 240 -37.54 52.44 -7.77
C LYS A 240 -36.45 51.62 -7.13
N THR A 241 -35.31 51.48 -7.82
CA THR A 241 -34.12 50.85 -7.29
C THR A 241 -33.63 51.57 -6.04
N GLY A 242 -33.11 50.80 -5.11
CA GLY A 242 -32.56 51.28 -3.85
C GLY A 242 -31.16 51.92 -4.00
N THR A 243 -30.42 51.95 -2.90
CA THR A 243 -29.07 52.50 -2.81
C THR A 243 -27.98 51.45 -2.77
N LEU A 244 -28.33 50.17 -2.56
CA LEU A 244 -27.40 49.06 -2.45
C LEU A 244 -27.34 48.29 -3.76
N ARG A 245 -26.23 48.39 -4.44
CA ARG A 245 -26.01 47.62 -5.68
C ARG A 245 -26.07 46.11 -5.42
N PRO A 246 -26.86 45.34 -6.18
CA PRO A 246 -26.91 43.91 -6.04
C PRO A 246 -25.52 43.27 -6.25
N SER A 247 -25.12 42.39 -5.34
CA SER A 247 -23.82 41.67 -5.38
C SER A 247 -23.94 40.15 -5.06
N HIS A 248 -25.15 39.69 -4.69
CA HIS A 248 -25.39 38.29 -4.39
C HIS A 248 -25.30 37.41 -5.67
N THR A 249 -24.85 36.17 -5.50
CA THR A 249 -24.65 35.21 -6.58
C THR A 249 -25.59 34.01 -6.53
N GLU A 250 -26.61 34.09 -5.65
CA GLU A 250 -27.65 33.09 -5.52
C GLU A 250 -28.90 33.70 -4.85
N GLY A 251 -30.06 33.13 -5.13
CA GLY A 251 -31.32 33.53 -4.51
C GLY A 251 -31.76 34.93 -4.81
N MET A 252 -32.43 35.59 -3.85
CA MET A 252 -33.03 36.91 -3.95
C MET A 252 -32.52 37.83 -2.85
N SER A 253 -32.29 39.11 -3.19
CA SER A 253 -31.87 40.14 -2.24
C SER A 253 -32.50 41.51 -2.59
N TRP A 254 -32.76 42.32 -1.55
CA TRP A 254 -33.23 43.70 -1.72
C TRP A 254 -32.08 44.69 -1.92
N ASP A 255 -32.28 45.70 -2.77
CA ASP A 255 -31.28 46.74 -3.03
C ASP A 255 -31.44 48.00 -2.15
N GLY A 256 -32.28 47.93 -1.07
CA GLY A 256 -32.49 49.00 -0.13
C GLY A 256 -31.93 48.72 1.27
N TRP A 257 -31.74 49.78 2.08
CA TRP A 257 -31.37 49.67 3.48
C TRP A 257 -32.50 49.05 4.32
N GLY A 258 -32.17 48.14 5.21
CA GLY A 258 -33.14 47.47 6.08
C GLY A 258 -33.76 46.19 5.49
N GLY A 259 -33.34 45.76 4.30
CA GLY A 259 -33.71 44.46 3.72
C GLY A 259 -35.01 44.43 2.93
N ASP A 260 -36.01 45.25 3.24
CA ASP A 260 -37.35 45.19 2.62
C ASP A 260 -37.70 46.46 1.83
N THR A 261 -36.72 47.25 1.45
CA THR A 261 -36.90 48.52 0.71
C THR A 261 -36.20 48.47 -0.64
N GLY A 262 -36.69 49.23 -1.62
CA GLY A 262 -36.19 49.22 -2.97
C GLY A 262 -36.81 48.09 -3.80
N ILE A 263 -36.03 47.44 -4.64
CA ILE A 263 -36.41 46.31 -5.51
C ILE A 263 -35.81 45.05 -5.00
N GLN A 264 -36.55 43.96 -4.99
CA GLN A 264 -36.02 42.62 -4.77
C GLN A 264 -35.48 42.07 -6.09
N TRP A 265 -34.21 41.70 -6.08
CA TRP A 265 -33.50 41.17 -7.24
C TRP A 265 -33.25 39.70 -7.07
N GLU A 266 -33.61 38.92 -8.10
CA GLU A 266 -33.26 37.50 -8.24
C GLU A 266 -31.99 37.40 -9.09
N TYR A 267 -30.98 36.69 -8.58
CA TYR A 267 -29.79 36.37 -9.36
C TYR A 267 -30.13 35.41 -10.49
N LEU A 268 -29.65 35.66 -11.71
CA LEU A 268 -29.88 34.81 -12.87
C LEU A 268 -28.62 34.09 -13.30
N HIS A 269 -27.55 34.83 -13.61
CA HIS A 269 -26.28 34.27 -14.12
C HIS A 269 -25.17 35.31 -14.05
N SER A 270 -23.89 34.83 -14.26
CA SER A 270 -22.71 35.69 -14.40
C SER A 270 -22.24 35.84 -15.86
N GLY A 271 -23.17 35.95 -16.79
CA GLY A 271 -22.87 36.15 -18.22
C GLY A 271 -22.75 34.84 -19.03
N PHE A 272 -22.92 33.68 -18.41
CA PHE A 272 -22.88 32.36 -19.05
C PHE A 272 -23.89 31.40 -18.43
N GLY A 273 -24.18 30.31 -19.14
CA GLY A 273 -24.97 29.20 -18.65
C GLY A 273 -24.35 27.85 -18.99
N ILE A 274 -24.82 26.82 -18.31
CA ILE A 274 -24.33 25.44 -18.45
C ILE A 274 -25.46 24.50 -18.78
N VAL A 275 -25.25 23.63 -19.76
CA VAL A 275 -26.21 22.63 -20.24
C VAL A 275 -25.59 21.25 -20.10
N LYS A 276 -26.30 20.28 -19.54
CA LYS A 276 -25.93 18.86 -19.60
C LYS A 276 -26.49 18.28 -20.90
N ILE A 277 -25.62 17.85 -21.81
CA ILE A 277 -26.00 17.30 -23.12
C ILE A 277 -26.62 15.92 -22.91
N GLU A 278 -27.75 15.66 -23.57
CA GLU A 278 -28.45 14.37 -23.49
C GLU A 278 -28.43 13.64 -24.83
N THR A 279 -28.57 14.35 -25.95
CA THR A 279 -28.46 13.76 -27.29
C THR A 279 -27.71 14.69 -28.23
N VAL A 280 -27.14 14.13 -29.29
CA VAL A 280 -26.40 14.83 -30.33
C VAL A 280 -26.90 14.34 -31.69
N SER A 281 -27.04 15.26 -32.65
CA SER A 281 -27.43 14.92 -34.04
C SER A 281 -26.26 14.26 -34.78
N GLU A 282 -26.57 13.46 -35.82
CA GLU A 282 -25.58 12.80 -36.66
C GLU A 282 -24.66 13.77 -37.42
N ASP A 283 -25.13 14.98 -37.72
CA ASP A 283 -24.37 16.02 -38.40
C ASP A 283 -23.51 16.88 -37.42
N GLY A 284 -23.56 16.57 -36.12
CA GLY A 284 -22.80 17.27 -35.07
C GLY A 284 -23.18 18.75 -34.86
N LYS A 285 -24.29 19.22 -35.46
CA LYS A 285 -24.69 20.63 -35.40
C LYS A 285 -25.72 20.95 -34.34
N THR A 286 -26.47 19.95 -33.90
CA THR A 286 -27.45 20.15 -32.84
C THR A 286 -27.24 19.19 -31.68
N ALA A 287 -27.50 19.66 -30.47
CA ALA A 287 -27.52 18.86 -29.27
C ALA A 287 -28.73 19.22 -28.41
N THR A 288 -29.40 18.23 -27.82
CA THR A 288 -30.44 18.48 -26.82
C THR A 288 -29.86 18.30 -25.44
N GLY A 289 -30.33 19.04 -24.47
CA GLY A 289 -29.88 18.90 -23.11
C GLY A 289 -30.67 19.69 -22.07
N LYS A 290 -30.39 19.38 -20.82
CA LYS A 290 -31.00 20.02 -19.66
C LYS A 290 -30.12 21.17 -19.17
N VAL A 291 -30.74 22.35 -19.01
CA VAL A 291 -30.08 23.52 -18.44
C VAL A 291 -29.79 23.25 -16.95
N LEU A 292 -28.53 23.38 -16.57
CA LEU A 292 -28.06 23.29 -15.18
C LEU A 292 -27.96 24.67 -14.55
N SER A 293 -27.50 25.70 -15.31
CA SER A 293 -27.52 27.08 -14.88
C SER A 293 -28.09 27.97 -15.99
N TYR A 294 -28.78 29.01 -15.61
CA TYR A 294 -29.57 29.89 -16.48
C TYR A 294 -28.75 30.36 -17.70
N ILE A 295 -29.25 30.09 -18.92
CA ILE A 295 -28.63 30.57 -20.16
C ILE A 295 -28.96 32.04 -20.37
N PRO A 296 -27.96 32.93 -20.59
CA PRO A 296 -28.20 34.33 -20.89
C PRO A 296 -29.19 34.54 -22.01
N SER A 297 -30.16 35.46 -21.84
CA SER A 297 -31.17 35.73 -22.87
C SER A 297 -30.57 36.20 -24.19
N ASN A 298 -29.39 36.82 -24.18
CA ASN A 298 -28.63 37.23 -25.38
C ASN A 298 -27.67 36.13 -25.89
N ALA A 299 -27.91 34.87 -25.52
CA ALA A 299 -27.42 33.65 -26.15
C ALA A 299 -28.57 32.75 -26.61
N VAL A 300 -29.82 33.23 -26.54
CA VAL A 300 -31.01 32.49 -26.99
C VAL A 300 -31.49 33.00 -28.35
N GLY A 301 -31.74 32.10 -29.28
CA GLY A 301 -32.15 32.40 -30.65
C GLY A 301 -30.96 32.66 -31.61
N GLU A 302 -31.18 32.45 -32.88
CA GLU A 302 -30.14 32.47 -33.94
C GLU A 302 -29.47 33.84 -34.04
N ASP A 303 -30.21 34.94 -33.88
CA ASP A 303 -29.69 36.32 -33.93
C ASP A 303 -28.71 36.61 -32.76
N ASN A 304 -28.77 35.80 -31.68
CA ASN A 304 -27.96 35.92 -30.48
C ASN A 304 -26.85 34.84 -30.40
N ALA A 305 -26.59 34.20 -31.51
CA ALA A 305 -25.56 33.13 -31.55
C ALA A 305 -24.19 33.64 -31.08
N SER A 306 -23.60 32.99 -30.08
CA SER A 306 -22.31 33.33 -29.46
C SER A 306 -21.22 32.40 -29.95
N HIS A 307 -20.04 32.97 -30.21
CA HIS A 307 -18.84 32.16 -30.46
C HIS A 307 -18.11 31.78 -29.16
N LYS A 308 -18.54 32.30 -28.01
CA LYS A 308 -17.92 32.03 -26.72
C LYS A 308 -18.58 30.81 -26.05
N TRP A 309 -18.08 29.65 -26.37
CA TRP A 309 -18.55 28.38 -25.81
C TRP A 309 -17.36 27.48 -25.51
N ALA A 310 -17.58 26.46 -24.67
CA ALA A 310 -16.58 25.44 -24.39
C ALA A 310 -17.26 24.08 -24.10
N ARG A 311 -16.60 23.01 -24.51
CA ARG A 311 -17.02 21.63 -24.21
C ARG A 311 -16.38 21.16 -22.90
N ALA A 312 -16.90 20.08 -22.34
CA ALA A 312 -16.26 19.40 -21.22
C ALA A 312 -14.89 18.82 -21.66
N VAL A 313 -13.86 19.10 -20.90
CA VAL A 313 -12.48 18.67 -21.22
C VAL A 313 -12.26 17.17 -21.01
N TRP A 314 -13.07 16.50 -20.17
CA TRP A 314 -12.92 15.07 -19.85
C TRP A 314 -14.01 14.26 -20.54
N ASN A 315 -13.61 13.48 -21.52
CA ASN A 315 -14.48 12.63 -22.32
C ASN A 315 -13.69 11.42 -22.86
N ASP A 316 -14.39 10.50 -23.52
CA ASP A 316 -13.81 9.23 -24.00
C ASP A 316 -12.76 9.42 -25.14
N VAL A 317 -12.79 10.56 -25.84
CA VAL A 317 -11.85 10.89 -26.92
C VAL A 317 -10.62 11.59 -26.40
N ASP A 318 -10.80 12.66 -25.62
CA ASP A 318 -9.70 13.50 -25.10
C ASP A 318 -9.05 12.88 -23.85
N GLY A 319 -9.68 11.85 -23.29
CA GLY A 319 -9.24 11.13 -22.10
C GLY A 319 -9.64 11.81 -20.80
N TYR A 320 -9.30 11.15 -19.72
CA TYR A 320 -9.57 11.54 -18.35
C TYR A 320 -8.27 11.82 -17.59
N PRO A 321 -8.33 12.43 -16.40
CA PRO A 321 -7.12 12.73 -15.63
C PRO A 321 -6.29 11.49 -15.30
N SER A 322 -4.97 11.62 -15.42
CA SER A 322 -4.02 10.55 -15.11
C SER A 322 -3.59 10.52 -13.65
N THR A 323 -3.74 11.62 -12.90
CA THR A 323 -3.34 11.71 -11.50
C THR A 323 -4.26 12.63 -10.70
N VAL A 324 -4.34 12.41 -9.40
CA VAL A 324 -5.23 13.12 -8.48
C VAL A 324 -4.58 13.26 -7.11
N VAL A 325 -4.79 14.41 -6.44
CA VAL A 325 -4.34 14.64 -5.06
C VAL A 325 -5.20 15.68 -4.36
N TYR A 326 -5.43 15.52 -3.05
CA TYR A 326 -5.99 16.59 -2.20
C TYR A 326 -4.86 17.49 -1.70
N TYR A 327 -5.03 18.81 -1.91
CA TYR A 327 -4.08 19.80 -1.41
C TYR A 327 -4.78 21.14 -1.14
N GLN A 328 -4.51 21.78 0.00
CA GLN A 328 -5.07 23.09 0.40
C GLN A 328 -6.58 23.19 0.18
N GLN A 329 -7.36 22.23 0.68
CA GLN A 329 -8.82 22.16 0.57
C GLN A 329 -9.36 22.14 -0.88
N ARG A 330 -8.54 21.72 -1.83
CA ARG A 330 -8.90 21.52 -3.23
C ARG A 330 -8.58 20.09 -3.67
N LEU A 331 -9.32 19.60 -4.64
CA LEU A 331 -9.01 18.37 -5.34
C LEU A 331 -8.34 18.73 -6.67
N PHE A 332 -7.08 18.33 -6.80
CA PHE A 332 -6.26 18.53 -8.00
C PHE A 332 -6.29 17.30 -8.87
N PHE A 333 -6.53 17.50 -10.14
CA PHE A 333 -6.36 16.53 -11.20
C PHE A 333 -5.30 17.03 -12.18
N ALA A 334 -4.56 16.12 -12.82
CA ALA A 334 -3.64 16.54 -13.85
C ALA A 334 -3.43 15.46 -14.92
N GLY A 335 -3.00 15.94 -16.08
CA GLY A 335 -2.65 15.11 -17.22
C GLY A 335 -3.86 14.39 -17.82
N SER A 336 -4.10 14.53 -19.09
CA SER A 336 -5.01 13.66 -19.85
C SER A 336 -4.38 13.36 -21.20
N ARG A 337 -5.00 12.48 -21.96
CA ARG A 337 -4.49 12.14 -23.29
C ARG A 337 -4.32 13.37 -24.20
N ALA A 338 -5.32 14.24 -24.23
CA ALA A 338 -5.27 15.46 -25.04
C ALA A 338 -4.53 16.62 -24.34
N TYR A 339 -4.52 16.66 -23.01
CA TYR A 339 -3.95 17.74 -22.21
C TYR A 339 -2.92 17.25 -21.20
N PRO A 340 -1.77 16.68 -21.65
CA PRO A 340 -0.82 16.00 -20.77
C PRO A 340 -0.10 16.91 -19.77
N GLN A 341 -0.09 18.22 -20.01
CA GLN A 341 0.62 19.22 -19.19
C GLN A 341 -0.33 20.13 -18.41
N THR A 342 -1.62 19.80 -18.33
CA THR A 342 -2.63 20.64 -17.70
C THR A 342 -2.99 20.12 -16.32
N ILE A 343 -3.14 21.05 -15.39
CA ILE A 343 -3.63 20.84 -14.02
C ILE A 343 -4.99 21.51 -13.88
N TRP A 344 -5.94 20.79 -13.29
CA TRP A 344 -7.27 21.27 -12.92
C TRP A 344 -7.45 21.12 -11.43
N ALA A 345 -7.78 22.21 -10.72
CA ALA A 345 -8.14 22.14 -9.31
C ALA A 345 -9.56 22.64 -9.09
N SER A 346 -10.27 21.98 -8.20
CA SER A 346 -11.60 22.39 -7.76
C SER A 346 -11.59 23.76 -7.07
N ARG A 347 -12.76 24.31 -6.80
CA ARG A 347 -12.93 25.41 -5.84
C ARG A 347 -12.47 24.98 -4.45
N SER A 348 -12.01 25.97 -3.67
CA SER A 348 -11.65 25.73 -2.27
C SER A 348 -12.89 25.33 -1.46
N GLY A 349 -12.80 24.19 -0.75
CA GLY A 349 -13.87 23.68 0.09
C GLY A 349 -14.98 22.90 -0.64
N ASP A 350 -15.04 22.91 -1.98
CA ASP A 350 -15.93 22.02 -2.76
C ASP A 350 -15.12 21.24 -3.81
N TYR A 351 -14.79 20.00 -3.50
CA TYR A 351 -13.93 19.12 -4.31
C TYR A 351 -14.50 18.75 -5.68
N LYS A 352 -15.78 19.03 -5.92
CA LYS A 352 -16.48 18.67 -7.18
C LYS A 352 -16.86 19.90 -8.02
N ASP A 353 -16.68 21.12 -7.49
CA ASP A 353 -17.01 22.35 -8.20
C ASP A 353 -15.79 22.93 -8.93
N PHE A 354 -15.90 23.05 -10.25
CA PHE A 354 -14.90 23.67 -11.15
C PHE A 354 -15.38 25.02 -11.71
N GLY A 355 -16.25 25.67 -10.97
CA GLY A 355 -16.77 26.98 -11.33
C GLY A 355 -15.77 28.12 -11.12
N ARG A 356 -16.07 29.23 -11.74
CA ARG A 356 -15.37 30.49 -11.52
C ARG A 356 -16.38 31.61 -11.33
N ASN A 357 -16.02 32.58 -10.52
CA ASN A 357 -16.76 33.83 -10.38
C ASN A 357 -16.30 34.83 -11.46
N ASN A 358 -17.08 35.88 -11.63
CA ASN A 358 -16.74 37.03 -12.41
C ASN A 358 -17.01 38.30 -11.61
N PRO A 359 -16.00 39.07 -11.13
CA PRO A 359 -14.56 38.84 -11.31
C PRO A 359 -14.06 37.56 -10.59
N ILE A 360 -12.91 37.05 -11.01
CA ILE A 360 -12.26 35.85 -10.43
C ILE A 360 -11.96 36.13 -8.94
N GLN A 361 -12.26 35.14 -8.10
CA GLN A 361 -12.01 35.13 -6.65
C GLN A 361 -10.89 34.13 -6.32
N ASP A 362 -10.26 34.28 -5.16
CA ASP A 362 -9.17 33.39 -4.73
C ASP A 362 -9.61 31.93 -4.47
N ASP A 363 -10.90 31.73 -4.15
CA ASP A 363 -11.50 30.42 -3.95
C ASP A 363 -11.92 29.69 -5.24
N ASP A 364 -11.90 30.36 -6.39
CA ASP A 364 -12.28 29.81 -7.68
C ASP A 364 -11.37 28.66 -8.13
N ARG A 365 -11.85 27.87 -9.10
CA ARG A 365 -11.06 26.82 -9.75
C ARG A 365 -9.72 27.32 -10.28
N ILE A 366 -8.75 26.44 -10.32
CA ILE A 366 -7.46 26.68 -10.97
C ILE A 366 -7.36 25.79 -12.21
N ILE A 367 -7.05 26.37 -13.36
CA ILE A 367 -6.67 25.64 -14.58
C ILE A 367 -5.35 26.24 -15.02
N TYR A 368 -4.33 25.39 -15.13
CA TYR A 368 -3.00 25.81 -15.51
C TYR A 368 -2.35 24.81 -16.45
N THR A 369 -1.89 25.27 -17.61
CA THR A 369 -1.13 24.45 -18.57
C THR A 369 0.31 24.92 -18.58
N TYR A 370 1.22 24.02 -18.23
CA TYR A 370 2.65 24.31 -18.27
C TYR A 370 3.18 24.28 -19.70
N ALA A 371 3.70 25.40 -20.18
CA ALA A 371 4.33 25.50 -21.50
C ALA A 371 5.85 25.38 -21.38
N GLY A 372 6.39 24.15 -21.48
CA GLY A 372 7.81 23.86 -21.48
C GLY A 372 8.40 23.76 -22.89
N ARG A 373 9.73 23.59 -22.98
CA ARG A 373 10.43 23.33 -24.27
C ARG A 373 10.07 21.97 -24.89
N GLN A 374 9.62 21.03 -24.08
CA GLN A 374 9.19 19.67 -24.46
C GLN A 374 7.83 19.40 -23.84
N VAL A 375 7.05 18.57 -24.49
CA VAL A 375 5.80 18.08 -23.90
C VAL A 375 6.17 17.00 -22.88
N ASN A 376 6.14 17.39 -21.60
CA ASN A 376 6.40 16.50 -20.47
C ASN A 376 5.07 16.21 -19.79
N GLU A 377 4.58 15.02 -19.96
CA GLU A 377 3.35 14.55 -19.34
C GLU A 377 3.44 14.60 -17.81
N ILE A 378 2.44 15.15 -17.14
CA ILE A 378 2.32 15.12 -15.70
C ILE A 378 1.83 13.72 -15.30
N ARG A 379 2.69 12.97 -14.61
CA ARG A 379 2.39 11.61 -14.17
C ARG A 379 1.88 11.53 -12.75
N HIS A 380 2.42 12.36 -11.87
CA HIS A 380 2.02 12.36 -10.47
C HIS A 380 1.99 13.77 -9.91
N LEU A 381 1.04 13.99 -8.99
CA LEU A 381 1.02 15.11 -8.06
C LEU A 381 1.25 14.55 -6.66
N ILE A 382 2.16 15.13 -5.90
CA ILE A 382 2.49 14.68 -4.54
C ILE A 382 2.67 15.87 -3.60
N ASP A 383 2.15 15.75 -2.38
CA ASP A 383 2.38 16.70 -1.28
C ASP A 383 3.59 16.26 -0.46
N VAL A 384 4.61 17.08 -0.43
CA VAL A 384 5.85 16.90 0.36
C VAL A 384 6.24 18.22 1.03
N GLY A 385 5.26 18.89 1.64
CA GLY A 385 5.40 20.22 2.24
C GLY A 385 5.11 21.37 1.25
N SER A 386 5.17 21.10 -0.03
CA SER A 386 4.50 21.84 -1.11
C SER A 386 4.04 20.84 -2.16
N LEU A 387 3.11 21.26 -3.00
CA LEU A 387 2.65 20.42 -4.09
C LEU A 387 3.76 20.32 -5.16
N VAL A 388 4.14 19.09 -5.50
CA VAL A 388 5.15 18.80 -6.54
C VAL A 388 4.50 18.00 -7.66
N ALA A 389 4.72 18.42 -8.90
CA ALA A 389 4.36 17.69 -10.09
C ALA A 389 5.59 16.91 -10.60
N LEU A 390 5.47 15.59 -10.64
CA LEU A 390 6.44 14.70 -11.26
C LEU A 390 5.99 14.42 -12.68
N THR A 391 6.84 14.78 -13.63
CA THR A 391 6.54 14.64 -15.06
C THR A 391 7.47 13.62 -15.72
N SER A 392 7.17 13.22 -16.94
CA SER A 392 8.05 12.36 -17.75
C SER A 392 9.44 12.95 -17.99
N GLY A 393 9.63 14.28 -17.87
CA GLY A 393 10.89 14.94 -18.19
C GLY A 393 11.54 15.73 -17.05
N GLY A 394 10.91 15.82 -15.88
CA GLY A 394 11.46 16.57 -14.75
C GLY A 394 10.50 16.69 -13.58
N GLU A 395 11.00 17.26 -12.50
CA GLU A 395 10.30 17.55 -11.26
C GLU A 395 10.00 19.06 -11.19
N TYR A 396 8.76 19.40 -10.83
CA TYR A 396 8.32 20.79 -10.76
C TYR A 396 7.65 21.07 -9.43
N GLN A 397 8.09 22.12 -8.76
CA GLN A 397 7.41 22.63 -7.58
C GLN A 397 6.26 23.54 -8.03
N ILE A 398 5.11 23.38 -7.42
CA ILE A 398 3.95 24.26 -7.58
C ILE A 398 3.96 25.25 -6.44
N THR A 399 3.92 26.55 -6.78
CA THR A 399 3.98 27.64 -5.81
C THR A 399 2.81 28.60 -6.01
N GLY A 400 2.40 29.22 -4.91
CA GLY A 400 1.34 30.22 -4.86
C GLY A 400 1.87 31.63 -4.58
N ASP A 401 1.11 32.41 -3.84
CA ASP A 401 1.46 33.73 -3.36
C ASP A 401 2.58 33.72 -2.30
N GLN A 402 2.88 34.88 -1.71
CA GLN A 402 3.89 35.01 -0.65
C GLN A 402 3.56 34.17 0.61
N ASN A 403 2.30 33.86 0.84
CA ASN A 403 1.84 32.99 1.92
C ASN A 403 1.77 31.52 1.50
N LYS A 404 2.22 31.17 0.30
CA LYS A 404 2.16 29.84 -0.33
C LYS A 404 0.75 29.31 -0.57
N VAL A 405 -0.25 30.21 -0.63
CA VAL A 405 -1.65 29.84 -0.93
C VAL A 405 -1.81 29.78 -2.45
N LEU A 406 -2.37 28.67 -2.93
CA LEU A 406 -2.66 28.48 -4.35
C LEU A 406 -3.98 29.15 -4.72
N THR A 407 -3.90 30.19 -5.54
CA THR A 407 -5.06 30.90 -6.08
C THR A 407 -5.01 30.92 -7.61
N PRO A 408 -6.13 31.18 -8.31
CA PRO A 408 -6.11 31.25 -9.78
C PRO A 408 -5.11 32.28 -10.36
N SER A 409 -4.80 33.33 -9.59
CA SER A 409 -3.93 34.43 -10.02
C SER A 409 -2.45 34.24 -9.61
N SER A 410 -2.18 33.38 -8.60
CA SER A 410 -0.81 33.20 -8.06
C SER A 410 -0.17 31.86 -8.41
N PHE A 411 -0.91 30.96 -9.06
CA PHE A 411 -0.43 29.61 -9.39
C PHE A 411 0.73 29.64 -10.38
N SER A 412 1.83 29.03 -10.04
CA SER A 412 3.00 28.90 -10.90
C SER A 412 3.74 27.58 -10.70
N MET A 413 4.46 27.13 -11.72
CA MET A 413 5.30 25.93 -11.69
C MET A 413 6.76 26.29 -11.99
N SER A 414 7.67 25.84 -11.13
CA SER A 414 9.11 26.02 -11.27
C SER A 414 9.85 24.69 -11.35
N SER A 415 10.78 24.56 -12.32
CA SER A 415 11.58 23.34 -12.48
C SER A 415 12.53 23.14 -11.31
N GLN A 416 12.59 21.92 -10.76
CA GLN A 416 13.48 21.53 -9.67
C GLN A 416 14.54 20.53 -10.12
N GLY A 417 14.29 19.79 -11.21
CA GLY A 417 15.19 18.78 -11.74
C GLY A 417 14.79 18.31 -13.14
N ALA A 418 15.59 17.43 -13.72
CA ALA A 418 15.41 16.91 -15.07
C ALA A 418 15.51 15.37 -15.14
N ASN A 419 15.22 14.67 -14.03
CA ASN A 419 15.32 13.20 -14.03
C ASN A 419 14.05 12.52 -14.58
N GLY A 420 12.91 13.17 -14.42
CA GLY A 420 11.61 12.61 -14.76
C GLY A 420 11.18 11.43 -13.86
N SER A 421 9.90 11.13 -13.84
CA SER A 421 9.30 10.04 -13.08
C SER A 421 8.69 9.00 -14.00
N SER A 422 8.75 7.73 -13.61
CA SER A 422 7.99 6.65 -14.25
C SER A 422 6.49 6.75 -13.92
N ASP A 423 5.67 5.85 -14.47
CA ASP A 423 4.23 5.80 -14.17
C ASP A 423 3.91 5.21 -12.80
N LEU A 424 4.89 4.58 -12.14
CA LEU A 424 4.71 4.04 -10.80
C LEU A 424 4.46 5.18 -9.79
N PRO A 425 3.34 5.17 -9.04
CA PRO A 425 3.04 6.20 -8.06
C PRO A 425 4.16 6.38 -7.03
N PRO A 426 4.56 7.61 -6.71
CA PRO A 426 5.57 7.88 -5.70
C PRO A 426 5.04 7.53 -4.30
N ILE A 427 5.97 7.21 -3.40
CA ILE A 427 5.68 6.99 -1.97
C ILE A 427 6.07 8.25 -1.20
N SER A 428 5.17 8.75 -0.36
CA SER A 428 5.47 9.82 0.60
C SER A 428 5.96 9.22 1.92
N VAL A 429 7.14 9.63 2.34
CA VAL A 429 7.74 9.28 3.63
C VAL A 429 7.99 10.59 4.38
N ALA A 430 7.12 10.94 5.32
CA ALA A 430 7.07 12.28 5.91
C ALA A 430 7.03 13.37 4.81
N ASN A 431 8.03 14.25 4.74
CA ASN A 431 8.13 15.32 3.73
C ASN A 431 9.08 14.96 2.57
N ILE A 432 9.26 13.68 2.28
CA ILE A 432 10.14 13.18 1.24
C ILE A 432 9.32 12.34 0.27
N ALA A 433 9.47 12.58 -1.04
CA ALA A 433 8.94 11.69 -2.05
C ALA A 433 10.01 10.67 -2.47
N LEU A 434 9.68 9.39 -2.39
CA LEU A 434 10.42 8.34 -3.08
C LEU A 434 9.75 8.11 -4.43
N TYR A 435 10.51 8.12 -5.52
CA TYR A 435 9.98 7.89 -6.87
C TYR A 435 10.96 7.13 -7.75
N VAL A 436 10.44 6.45 -8.75
CA VAL A 436 11.23 5.74 -9.75
C VAL A 436 11.46 6.66 -10.95
N GLN A 437 12.72 6.81 -11.36
CA GLN A 437 13.10 7.66 -12.49
C GLN A 437 12.54 7.11 -13.82
N GLU A 438 12.20 8.01 -14.75
CA GLU A 438 11.64 7.68 -16.06
C GLU A 438 12.55 6.76 -16.88
N LYS A 439 13.83 7.09 -16.97
CA LYS A 439 14.80 6.31 -17.73
C LYS A 439 15.61 5.43 -16.80
N GLY A 440 15.42 4.12 -16.95
CA GLY A 440 16.08 3.15 -16.10
C GLY A 440 15.20 2.74 -14.92
N SER A 441 15.83 2.26 -13.88
CA SER A 441 15.15 1.71 -12.70
C SER A 441 15.65 2.37 -11.42
N ALA A 442 16.28 3.54 -11.51
CA ALA A 442 16.82 4.23 -10.35
C ALA A 442 15.68 4.72 -9.45
N VAL A 443 15.77 4.38 -8.19
CA VAL A 443 14.91 4.93 -7.14
C VAL A 443 15.60 6.17 -6.60
N ARG A 444 14.87 7.26 -6.55
CA ARG A 444 15.35 8.53 -6.03
C ARG A 444 14.47 8.99 -4.87
N ASP A 445 15.07 9.72 -3.95
CA ASP A 445 14.33 10.56 -3.01
C ASP A 445 14.23 11.99 -3.55
N LEU A 446 13.25 12.74 -3.10
CA LEU A 446 13.08 14.15 -3.39
C LEU A 446 12.64 14.87 -2.12
N SER A 447 13.42 15.83 -1.67
CA SER A 447 13.12 16.60 -0.47
C SER A 447 13.54 18.05 -0.64
N TYR A 448 12.86 18.93 0.08
CA TYR A 448 13.26 20.36 0.12
C TYR A 448 14.63 20.51 0.81
N SER A 449 15.50 21.30 0.19
CA SER A 449 16.80 21.69 0.73
C SER A 449 16.86 23.21 0.87
N PHE A 450 17.09 23.67 2.08
CA PHE A 450 17.19 25.11 2.37
C PHE A 450 18.41 25.75 1.69
N ASP A 451 19.50 25.00 1.52
CA ASP A 451 20.76 25.51 0.95
C ASP A 451 20.61 25.98 -0.51
N VAL A 452 19.69 25.38 -1.25
CA VAL A 452 19.41 25.71 -2.65
C VAL A 452 18.03 26.34 -2.85
N ASP A 453 17.27 26.51 -1.77
CA ASP A 453 15.89 26.98 -1.80
C ASP A 453 15.04 26.22 -2.85
N GLY A 454 15.11 24.89 -2.79
CA GLY A 454 14.44 24.04 -3.77
C GLY A 454 14.48 22.56 -3.43
N TYR A 455 13.89 21.74 -4.29
CA TYR A 455 13.87 20.30 -4.12
C TYR A 455 15.10 19.65 -4.74
N GLN A 456 15.74 18.78 -3.96
CA GLN A 456 16.88 17.98 -4.40
C GLN A 456 16.62 16.49 -4.13
N GLY A 457 17.19 15.65 -5.00
CA GLY A 457 17.05 14.21 -4.92
C GLY A 457 18.36 13.46 -4.99
N THR A 458 18.48 12.39 -4.23
CA THR A 458 19.62 11.46 -4.22
C THR A 458 19.22 10.16 -4.92
N ASP A 459 20.13 9.57 -5.68
CA ASP A 459 19.97 8.22 -6.23
C ASP A 459 20.26 7.18 -5.14
N LEU A 460 19.22 6.48 -4.71
CA LEU A 460 19.28 5.45 -3.67
C LEU A 460 19.79 4.11 -4.20
N THR A 461 19.84 3.92 -5.52
CA THR A 461 20.22 2.65 -6.18
C THR A 461 21.69 2.61 -6.61
N MET A 462 22.44 3.70 -6.45
CA MET A 462 23.79 3.84 -6.96
C MET A 462 24.72 2.71 -6.52
N LEU A 463 24.66 2.31 -5.25
CA LEU A 463 25.52 1.23 -4.72
C LEU A 463 25.02 -0.17 -5.07
N ALA A 464 23.73 -0.32 -5.36
CA ALA A 464 23.07 -1.60 -5.63
C ALA A 464 22.54 -1.69 -7.07
N ASN A 465 23.17 -1.01 -8.03
CA ASN A 465 22.66 -0.86 -9.39
C ASN A 465 22.43 -2.19 -10.12
N HIS A 466 23.19 -3.25 -9.78
CA HIS A 466 23.03 -4.59 -10.35
C HIS A 466 21.63 -5.19 -10.12
N LEU A 467 20.92 -4.76 -9.07
CA LEU A 467 19.57 -5.20 -8.77
C LEU A 467 18.53 -4.57 -9.74
N PHE A 468 18.91 -3.50 -10.45
CA PHE A 468 17.99 -2.68 -11.26
C PHE A 468 18.32 -2.65 -12.77
N GLN A 469 19.54 -2.96 -13.18
CA GLN A 469 20.04 -2.72 -14.55
C GLN A 469 19.19 -3.31 -15.69
N ARG A 470 18.42 -4.36 -15.45
CA ARG A 470 17.60 -5.05 -16.47
C ARG A 470 16.14 -5.19 -16.07
N HIS A 471 15.77 -4.64 -14.94
CA HIS A 471 14.46 -4.84 -14.34
C HIS A 471 13.84 -3.50 -13.94
N ARG A 472 12.51 -3.44 -14.00
CA ARG A 472 11.73 -2.29 -13.55
C ARG A 472 11.01 -2.66 -12.26
N ILE A 473 10.80 -1.67 -11.40
CA ILE A 473 9.86 -1.78 -10.30
C ILE A 473 8.46 -1.59 -10.87
N VAL A 474 7.58 -2.53 -10.60
CA VAL A 474 6.20 -2.53 -11.13
C VAL A 474 5.17 -2.17 -10.07
N ASP A 475 5.48 -2.43 -8.80
CA ASP A 475 4.64 -2.04 -7.67
C ASP A 475 5.50 -1.91 -6.41
N TRP A 476 5.08 -1.10 -5.46
CA TRP A 476 5.76 -0.93 -4.20
C TRP A 476 4.86 -0.39 -3.09
N SER A 477 5.24 -0.67 -1.85
CA SER A 477 4.59 -0.16 -0.65
C SER A 477 5.63 0.19 0.41
N PHE A 478 5.24 0.92 1.44
CA PHE A 478 6.12 1.34 2.51
C PHE A 478 5.52 0.99 3.88
N THR A 479 6.32 0.37 4.73
CA THR A 479 6.01 0.13 6.13
C THR A 479 6.88 1.04 7.00
N THR A 480 6.33 1.60 8.06
CA THR A 480 7.03 2.49 9.00
C THR A 480 7.37 1.76 10.29
N VAL A 481 6.47 0.94 10.78
CA VAL A 481 6.58 0.23 12.07
C VAL A 481 6.56 -1.28 11.83
N PRO A 482 7.48 -2.07 12.42
CA PRO A 482 8.57 -1.68 13.32
C PRO A 482 9.79 -1.09 12.59
N TYR A 483 9.89 -1.27 11.26
CA TYR A 483 11.02 -0.82 10.45
C TYR A 483 10.56 -0.06 9.21
N SER A 484 11.28 1.04 8.91
CA SER A 484 11.06 1.84 7.71
C SER A 484 11.59 1.10 6.47
N ILE A 485 10.71 0.35 5.79
CA ILE A 485 11.07 -0.50 4.65
C ILE A 485 10.16 -0.20 3.47
N ALA A 486 10.76 0.08 2.30
CA ALA A 486 10.05 0.04 1.03
C ALA A 486 10.15 -1.37 0.44
N TRP A 487 9.00 -2.01 0.22
CA TRP A 487 8.86 -3.30 -0.42
C TRP A 487 8.63 -3.07 -1.92
N CYS A 488 9.65 -3.34 -2.73
CA CYS A 488 9.64 -3.02 -4.16
C CYS A 488 9.58 -4.32 -4.98
N ILE A 489 8.56 -4.46 -5.82
CA ILE A 489 8.38 -5.63 -6.68
C ILE A 489 8.94 -5.33 -8.06
N ARG A 490 9.80 -6.21 -8.55
CA ARG A 490 10.38 -6.15 -9.90
C ARG A 490 9.50 -6.87 -10.92
N ASP A 491 9.68 -6.53 -12.19
CA ASP A 491 8.97 -7.13 -13.33
C ASP A 491 9.21 -8.64 -13.53
N ASP A 492 10.31 -9.19 -12.97
CA ASP A 492 10.61 -10.64 -12.97
C ASP A 492 9.99 -11.38 -11.77
N GLY A 493 9.41 -10.65 -10.82
CA GLY A 493 8.76 -11.19 -9.62
C GLY A 493 9.67 -11.33 -8.41
N LEU A 494 10.91 -10.82 -8.46
CA LEU A 494 11.76 -10.68 -7.29
C LEU A 494 11.30 -9.44 -6.52
N MET A 495 11.20 -9.54 -5.20
CA MET A 495 10.97 -8.40 -4.32
C MET A 495 12.32 -7.87 -3.80
N LEU A 496 12.44 -6.55 -3.65
CA LEU A 496 13.56 -5.89 -3.02
C LEU A 496 13.06 -5.16 -1.78
N ALA A 497 13.72 -5.34 -0.65
CA ALA A 497 13.50 -4.56 0.55
C ALA A 497 14.53 -3.42 0.61
N LEU A 498 14.07 -2.17 0.66
CA LEU A 498 14.89 -1.00 0.92
C LEU A 498 14.66 -0.52 2.35
N THR A 499 15.63 -0.70 3.22
CA THR A 499 15.62 0.00 4.52
C THR A 499 16.02 1.45 4.29
N TYR A 500 15.08 2.37 4.58
CA TYR A 500 15.24 3.78 4.32
C TYR A 500 15.17 4.60 5.61
N LEU A 501 16.31 5.18 6.00
CA LEU A 501 16.42 6.11 7.14
C LEU A 501 17.42 7.22 6.77
N ARG A 502 16.88 8.36 6.36
CA ARG A 502 17.68 9.46 5.82
C ARG A 502 18.57 10.12 6.89
N GLU A 503 18.06 10.26 8.10
CA GLU A 503 18.77 10.91 9.23
C GLU A 503 20.09 10.18 9.57
N GLN A 504 20.14 8.87 9.33
CA GLN A 504 21.33 8.05 9.55
C GLN A 504 22.01 7.62 8.25
N GLN A 505 21.54 8.10 7.11
CA GLN A 505 22.02 7.73 5.78
C GLN A 505 22.01 6.21 5.54
N VAL A 506 21.01 5.50 6.07
CA VAL A 506 20.79 4.08 5.81
C VAL A 506 19.91 3.93 4.56
N PHE A 507 20.51 3.43 3.49
CA PHE A 507 19.85 3.11 2.22
C PHE A 507 20.30 1.70 1.81
N ALA A 508 19.73 0.70 2.46
CA ALA A 508 20.20 -0.67 2.37
C ALA A 508 19.22 -1.53 1.56
N TRP A 509 19.68 -2.01 0.42
CA TRP A 509 18.92 -2.92 -0.43
C TRP A 509 19.22 -4.38 -0.10
N ALA A 510 18.15 -5.20 -0.06
CA ALA A 510 18.22 -6.63 0.16
C ALA A 510 17.19 -7.37 -0.71
N PRO A 511 17.63 -8.27 -1.61
CA PRO A 511 16.73 -9.11 -2.39
C PRO A 511 15.94 -10.10 -1.53
N GLN A 512 14.63 -10.24 -1.84
CA GLN A 512 13.72 -11.16 -1.17
C GLN A 512 13.09 -12.09 -2.22
N SER A 513 13.23 -13.38 -2.05
CA SER A 513 12.63 -14.38 -2.93
C SER A 513 11.72 -15.34 -2.19
N THR A 514 10.84 -15.97 -2.93
CA THR A 514 9.95 -17.04 -2.47
C THR A 514 9.87 -18.12 -3.56
N GLU A 515 9.33 -19.27 -3.26
CA GLU A 515 8.96 -20.24 -4.30
C GLU A 515 7.72 -19.74 -5.07
N GLY A 516 7.95 -18.80 -5.98
CA GLY A 516 6.93 -18.09 -6.74
C GLY A 516 7.41 -16.73 -7.23
N LYS A 517 6.48 -15.86 -7.57
CA LYS A 517 6.73 -14.49 -8.02
C LYS A 517 5.82 -13.52 -7.29
N PHE A 518 6.39 -12.50 -6.68
CA PHE A 518 5.62 -11.37 -6.17
C PHE A 518 5.09 -10.55 -7.36
N GLU A 519 3.81 -10.17 -7.33
CA GLU A 519 3.19 -9.42 -8.42
C GLU A 519 2.63 -8.06 -7.97
N SER A 520 2.16 -7.93 -6.73
CA SER A 520 1.67 -6.67 -6.16
C SER A 520 1.86 -6.62 -4.66
N THR A 521 1.90 -5.41 -4.09
CA THR A 521 2.06 -5.19 -2.65
C THR A 521 1.28 -3.96 -2.19
N CYS A 522 0.75 -4.02 -0.98
CA CYS A 522 0.30 -2.85 -0.24
C CYS A 522 0.67 -2.99 1.24
N SER A 523 0.71 -1.87 1.94
CA SER A 523 0.96 -1.83 3.38
C SER A 523 -0.18 -1.11 4.07
N ILE A 524 -0.68 -1.68 5.17
CA ILE A 524 -1.75 -1.11 6.00
C ILE A 524 -1.38 -1.24 7.47
N SER A 525 -1.86 -0.32 8.30
CA SER A 525 -1.67 -0.41 9.76
C SER A 525 -2.62 -1.41 10.36
N GLU A 526 -2.10 -2.40 11.10
CA GLU A 526 -2.89 -3.40 11.81
C GLU A 526 -2.34 -3.58 13.23
N GLY A 527 -3.16 -3.32 14.23
CA GLY A 527 -2.71 -3.38 15.63
C GLY A 527 -1.62 -2.34 15.92
N ASN A 528 -0.43 -2.79 16.31
CA ASN A 528 0.70 -1.95 16.69
C ASN A 528 1.82 -1.89 15.62
N GLU A 529 1.60 -2.46 14.43
CA GLU A 529 2.58 -2.52 13.36
C GLU A 529 1.93 -2.32 11.98
N ASP A 530 2.75 -2.04 10.98
CA ASP A 530 2.32 -2.00 9.59
C ASP A 530 2.48 -3.39 8.96
N SER A 531 1.40 -3.91 8.42
CA SER A 531 1.35 -5.20 7.74
C SER A 531 1.48 -5.04 6.24
N ALA A 532 2.45 -5.73 5.65
CA ALA A 532 2.60 -5.80 4.20
C ALA A 532 1.81 -7.01 3.66
N TYR A 533 0.99 -6.75 2.66
CA TYR A 533 0.25 -7.76 1.90
C TYR A 533 0.85 -7.88 0.50
N PHE A 534 0.83 -9.09 -0.02
CA PHE A 534 1.40 -9.42 -1.33
C PHE A 534 0.42 -10.25 -2.15
N ILE A 535 0.40 -10.04 -3.46
CA ILE A 535 -0.09 -11.03 -4.40
C ILE A 535 1.10 -11.82 -4.90
N VAL A 536 1.07 -13.14 -4.68
CA VAL A 536 2.14 -14.04 -5.06
C VAL A 536 1.63 -15.07 -6.06
N GLN A 537 2.24 -15.11 -7.25
CA GLN A 537 2.02 -16.16 -8.22
C GLN A 537 2.85 -17.38 -7.83
N ARG A 538 2.21 -18.52 -7.70
CA ARG A 538 2.85 -19.81 -7.36
C ARG A 538 2.50 -20.88 -8.39
N THR A 539 3.28 -21.98 -8.39
CA THR A 539 2.95 -23.17 -9.18
C THR A 539 2.65 -24.31 -8.22
N VAL A 540 1.41 -24.72 -8.14
CA VAL A 540 0.94 -25.80 -7.26
C VAL A 540 0.32 -26.89 -8.11
N ASN A 541 0.75 -28.13 -7.92
CA ASN A 541 0.30 -29.27 -8.73
C ASN A 541 0.31 -29.03 -10.25
N GLY A 542 1.38 -28.36 -10.73
CA GLY A 542 1.56 -28.02 -12.15
C GLY A 542 0.69 -26.86 -12.68
N LYS A 543 -0.16 -26.25 -11.85
CA LYS A 543 -1.01 -25.10 -12.22
C LYS A 543 -0.43 -23.82 -11.66
N GLN A 544 -0.53 -22.75 -12.42
CA GLN A 544 -0.26 -21.40 -11.90
C GLN A 544 -1.47 -20.92 -11.10
N VAL A 545 -1.22 -20.45 -9.88
CA VAL A 545 -2.21 -19.94 -8.94
C VAL A 545 -1.72 -18.61 -8.38
N ARG A 546 -2.63 -17.78 -7.88
CA ARG A 546 -2.31 -16.50 -7.24
C ARG A 546 -2.94 -16.42 -5.88
N TYR A 547 -2.13 -16.07 -4.90
CA TYR A 547 -2.52 -15.99 -3.50
C TYR A 547 -2.31 -14.59 -2.96
N VAL A 548 -3.26 -14.15 -2.13
CA VAL A 548 -3.08 -13.02 -1.25
C VAL A 548 -2.39 -13.55 0.01
N GLU A 549 -1.21 -13.02 0.29
CA GLU A 549 -0.39 -13.40 1.44
C GLU A 549 -0.04 -12.18 2.27
N ARG A 550 0.05 -12.33 3.57
CA ARG A 550 0.42 -11.29 4.53
C ARG A 550 1.78 -11.60 5.15
N LEU A 551 2.68 -10.64 5.18
CA LEU A 551 3.95 -10.79 5.89
C LEU A 551 3.69 -11.02 7.38
N ALA A 552 4.31 -12.05 7.96
CA ALA A 552 4.17 -12.32 9.37
C ALA A 552 4.93 -11.28 10.22
N SER A 553 4.44 -11.03 11.43
CA SER A 553 5.13 -10.17 12.38
C SER A 553 6.47 -10.78 12.78
N ARG A 554 7.47 -9.92 12.96
CA ARG A 554 8.74 -10.28 13.58
C ARG A 554 8.74 -10.03 15.09
N LEU A 555 7.70 -9.39 15.61
CA LEU A 555 7.54 -9.13 17.04
C LEU A 555 6.86 -10.31 17.71
N PHE A 556 7.62 -11.32 18.08
CA PHE A 556 7.14 -12.46 18.85
C PHE A 556 7.94 -12.55 20.17
N THR A 557 7.33 -13.09 21.21
CA THR A 557 7.93 -13.25 22.54
C THR A 557 8.44 -14.66 22.79
N ARG A 558 7.85 -15.64 22.11
CA ARG A 558 8.22 -17.05 22.23
C ARG A 558 8.60 -17.60 20.86
N THR A 559 9.62 -18.45 20.81
CA THR A 559 10.09 -19.05 19.55
C THR A 559 9.04 -19.93 18.89
N GLU A 560 8.11 -20.49 19.67
CA GLU A 560 6.95 -21.23 19.13
C GLU A 560 6.01 -20.38 18.27
N ASP A 561 5.97 -19.04 18.48
CA ASP A 561 5.17 -18.09 17.69
C ASP A 561 5.91 -17.56 16.46
N ALA A 562 7.20 -17.92 16.29
CA ALA A 562 8.05 -17.46 15.20
C ALA A 562 7.60 -18.05 13.85
N PHE A 563 7.30 -17.19 12.87
CA PHE A 563 6.73 -17.61 11.60
C PHE A 563 7.71 -17.35 10.44
N PHE A 564 8.48 -18.36 10.05
CA PHE A 564 9.52 -18.30 9.01
C PHE A 564 9.29 -19.31 7.88
N VAL A 565 8.06 -19.41 7.43
CA VAL A 565 7.65 -20.21 6.26
C VAL A 565 6.80 -19.36 5.32
N ASP A 566 6.91 -19.54 4.00
CA ASP A 566 6.10 -18.80 3.03
C ASP A 566 4.79 -19.52 2.71
N SER A 567 3.74 -18.73 2.36
CA SER A 567 2.39 -19.25 2.08
C SER A 567 1.88 -20.18 3.17
N GLY A 568 2.27 -19.91 4.41
CA GLY A 568 2.07 -20.85 5.51
C GLY A 568 0.76 -20.66 6.25
N LEU A 569 0.39 -21.69 7.00
CA LEU A 569 -0.70 -21.68 7.95
C LEU A 569 -0.17 -22.02 9.35
N SER A 570 -0.88 -21.54 10.35
CA SER A 570 -0.63 -21.85 11.78
C SER A 570 -1.77 -22.67 12.33
N TYR A 571 -1.41 -23.66 13.12
CA TYR A 571 -2.29 -24.29 14.09
C TYR A 571 -1.86 -23.82 15.48
N ASP A 572 -2.80 -23.31 16.26
CA ASP A 572 -2.62 -22.96 17.67
C ASP A 572 -3.67 -23.71 18.50
N GLY A 573 -3.21 -24.69 19.25
CA GLY A 573 -4.04 -25.52 20.09
C GLY A 573 -4.10 -25.04 21.54
N ARG A 574 -3.52 -23.89 21.89
CA ARG A 574 -3.55 -23.29 23.22
C ARG A 574 -4.98 -22.82 23.53
N ASN A 575 -5.44 -23.10 24.74
CA ASN A 575 -6.69 -22.54 25.22
C ASN A 575 -6.52 -21.05 25.49
N THR A 576 -7.37 -20.24 24.89
CA THR A 576 -7.43 -18.77 25.09
C THR A 576 -8.70 -18.31 25.81
N ASP A 577 -9.55 -19.28 26.22
CA ASP A 577 -10.81 -19.02 26.89
C ASP A 577 -10.65 -19.19 28.42
N ASP A 578 -10.76 -18.10 29.15
CA ASP A 578 -10.59 -18.05 30.62
C ASP A 578 -11.68 -18.85 31.39
N VAL A 579 -12.73 -19.28 30.70
CA VAL A 579 -13.84 -20.05 31.30
C VAL A 579 -13.76 -21.56 30.96
N LYS A 580 -13.12 -21.91 29.86
CA LYS A 580 -13.01 -23.25 29.33
C LYS A 580 -11.93 -24.05 30.05
N THR A 581 -12.33 -25.04 30.82
CA THR A 581 -11.41 -25.82 31.65
C THR A 581 -11.28 -27.27 31.18
N VAL A 582 -10.14 -27.90 31.50
CA VAL A 582 -9.97 -29.34 31.49
C VAL A 582 -9.85 -29.86 32.90
N THR A 583 -10.40 -31.06 33.13
CA THR A 583 -10.36 -31.77 34.43
C THR A 583 -9.96 -33.21 34.20
N ILE A 584 -8.94 -33.72 34.90
CA ILE A 584 -8.58 -35.12 34.90
C ILE A 584 -9.33 -35.80 36.04
N THR A 585 -10.04 -36.88 35.73
CA THR A 585 -10.91 -37.60 36.66
C THR A 585 -10.74 -39.12 36.54
N GLY A 586 -11.31 -39.88 37.49
CA GLY A 586 -11.37 -41.32 37.41
C GLY A 586 -10.24 -42.07 38.13
N GLY A 587 -9.35 -41.35 38.83
CA GLY A 587 -8.31 -41.97 39.64
C GLY A 587 -8.75 -42.29 41.07
N SER A 588 -8.11 -43.26 41.71
CA SER A 588 -8.27 -43.59 43.10
C SER A 588 -6.91 -43.92 43.71
N GLY A 589 -6.57 -43.40 44.88
CA GLY A 589 -5.27 -43.59 45.50
C GLY A 589 -4.15 -42.76 44.89
N GLU A 590 -3.01 -43.36 44.63
CA GLU A 590 -1.94 -42.71 43.89
C GLU A 590 -2.25 -42.72 42.39
N TRP A 591 -2.26 -41.54 41.77
CA TRP A 591 -2.53 -41.35 40.33
C TRP A 591 -1.32 -41.69 39.50
N ASN A 592 -1.14 -42.99 39.18
CA ASN A 592 0.07 -43.50 38.53
C ASN A 592 -0.01 -43.35 37.00
N TYR A 593 1.08 -42.97 36.33
CA TYR A 593 1.15 -42.80 34.87
C TYR A 593 0.86 -44.10 34.08
N GLN A 594 0.92 -45.26 34.71
CA GLN A 594 0.58 -46.56 34.08
C GLN A 594 -0.92 -46.80 33.97
N GLU A 595 -1.76 -45.99 34.61
CA GLU A 595 -3.19 -46.08 34.55
C GLU A 595 -3.80 -45.11 33.55
N ASN A 596 -5.00 -45.41 33.09
CA ASN A 596 -5.75 -44.54 32.18
C ASN A 596 -6.77 -43.72 32.96
N TYR A 597 -6.90 -42.44 32.58
CA TYR A 597 -7.78 -41.50 33.23
C TYR A 597 -8.79 -40.89 32.24
N GLN A 598 -9.84 -40.32 32.74
CA GLN A 598 -10.77 -39.56 31.94
C GLN A 598 -10.35 -38.09 31.99
N LEU A 599 -10.31 -37.44 30.83
CA LEU A 599 -10.11 -36.00 30.70
C LEU A 599 -11.38 -35.41 30.12
N VAL A 600 -11.96 -34.42 30.84
CA VAL A 600 -13.24 -33.80 30.51
C VAL A 600 -13.01 -32.33 30.29
N VAL A 601 -13.51 -31.77 29.17
CA VAL A 601 -13.50 -30.33 28.84
C VAL A 601 -14.86 -29.73 29.18
N SER A 602 -14.88 -28.60 29.88
CA SER A 602 -16.07 -27.79 30.07
C SER A 602 -16.37 -26.92 28.86
N GLY A 603 -17.63 -26.63 28.58
CA GLY A 603 -18.06 -25.75 27.50
C GLY A 603 -18.11 -26.40 26.11
N ASP A 604 -17.70 -25.66 25.09
CA ASP A 604 -17.77 -26.08 23.68
C ASP A 604 -16.94 -27.32 23.39
N PRO A 605 -17.39 -28.19 22.47
CA PRO A 605 -16.70 -29.42 22.10
C PRO A 605 -15.31 -29.16 21.50
N VAL A 606 -14.32 -29.99 21.88
CA VAL A 606 -12.93 -29.87 21.46
C VAL A 606 -12.44 -31.10 20.73
N PHE A 607 -12.88 -32.30 21.15
CA PHE A 607 -12.34 -33.56 20.68
C PHE A 607 -13.12 -34.15 19.52
N SER A 608 -12.41 -34.86 18.68
CA SER A 608 -12.96 -35.69 17.61
C SER A 608 -12.32 -37.09 17.63
N ALA A 609 -12.90 -38.05 16.92
CA ALA A 609 -12.32 -39.37 16.81
C ALA A 609 -10.93 -39.41 16.16
N SER A 610 -10.59 -38.38 15.36
CA SER A 610 -9.28 -38.22 14.74
C SER A 610 -8.19 -37.76 15.71
N ASP A 611 -8.56 -37.35 16.94
CA ASP A 611 -7.59 -36.91 17.96
C ASP A 611 -7.00 -38.09 18.75
N ILE A 612 -7.38 -39.36 18.46
CA ILE A 612 -6.72 -40.53 19.02
C ILE A 612 -5.27 -40.52 18.57
N GLY A 613 -4.33 -40.58 19.53
CA GLY A 613 -2.88 -40.46 19.30
C GLY A 613 -2.33 -39.02 19.51
N SER A 614 -3.18 -38.03 19.49
CA SER A 614 -2.86 -36.64 19.91
C SER A 614 -2.68 -36.57 21.43
N ALA A 615 -2.33 -35.39 21.96
CA ALA A 615 -2.13 -35.20 23.40
C ALA A 615 -2.81 -33.91 23.89
N VAL A 616 -3.12 -33.85 25.18
CA VAL A 616 -3.45 -32.59 25.87
C VAL A 616 -2.29 -32.29 26.82
N ASN A 617 -1.72 -31.10 26.68
CA ASN A 617 -0.62 -30.61 27.52
C ASN A 617 -1.22 -29.69 28.59
N ILE A 618 -0.84 -29.90 29.83
CA ILE A 618 -1.34 -29.14 30.99
C ILE A 618 -0.13 -28.66 31.79
N PRO A 619 0.22 -27.35 31.70
CA PRO A 619 1.28 -26.79 32.54
C PRO A 619 0.85 -26.76 34.01
N TYR A 620 1.79 -26.98 34.90
CA TYR A 620 1.57 -26.89 36.34
C TYR A 620 2.85 -26.44 37.04
N PHE A 621 2.72 -25.96 38.26
CA PHE A 621 3.84 -25.49 39.07
C PHE A 621 4.05 -26.44 40.27
N GLU A 622 5.24 -27.02 40.37
CA GLU A 622 5.60 -27.95 41.44
C GLU A 622 7.11 -27.84 41.74
N ASP A 623 7.51 -27.94 42.98
CA ASP A 623 8.90 -27.86 43.46
C ASP A 623 9.62 -26.57 43.02
N ASN A 624 8.89 -25.46 42.89
CA ASN A 624 9.38 -24.15 42.42
C ASN A 624 9.82 -24.13 40.93
N GLU A 625 9.32 -25.08 40.15
CA GLU A 625 9.55 -25.22 38.70
C GLU A 625 8.24 -25.30 37.92
N HIS A 626 8.24 -24.74 36.71
CA HIS A 626 7.18 -24.95 35.74
C HIS A 626 7.39 -26.29 35.05
N LYS A 627 6.41 -27.17 35.16
CA LYS A 627 6.40 -28.49 34.58
C LYS A 627 5.20 -28.62 33.64
N GLU A 628 5.25 -29.57 32.72
CA GLU A 628 4.15 -29.91 31.85
C GLU A 628 3.73 -31.37 32.00
N LEU A 629 2.45 -31.61 32.16
CA LEU A 629 1.84 -32.95 32.10
C LEU A 629 1.32 -33.18 30.69
N ARG A 630 1.86 -34.19 30.03
CA ARG A 630 1.43 -34.57 28.68
C ARG A 630 0.52 -35.78 28.75
N CYS A 631 -0.75 -35.59 28.37
CA CYS A 631 -1.84 -36.55 28.43
C CYS A 631 -2.15 -37.11 27.03
N LYS A 632 -1.61 -38.27 26.65
CA LYS A 632 -1.89 -38.88 25.34
C LYS A 632 -3.32 -39.37 25.27
N ILE A 633 -4.05 -38.99 24.23
CA ILE A 633 -5.43 -39.45 23.97
C ILE A 633 -5.38 -40.87 23.41
N ILE A 634 -5.94 -41.82 24.14
CA ILE A 634 -5.98 -43.26 23.76
C ILE A 634 -7.36 -43.74 23.31
N GLN A 635 -8.42 -43.03 23.72
CA GLN A 635 -9.79 -43.36 23.32
C GLN A 635 -10.64 -42.08 23.27
N TYR A 636 -11.42 -41.93 22.22
CA TYR A 636 -12.48 -40.91 22.11
C TYR A 636 -13.77 -41.44 22.75
N VAL A 637 -14.36 -40.67 23.66
CA VAL A 637 -15.64 -40.99 24.31
C VAL A 637 -16.74 -40.09 23.78
N SER A 638 -16.49 -38.77 23.79
CA SER A 638 -17.40 -37.77 23.25
C SER A 638 -16.60 -36.51 22.85
N ALA A 639 -17.27 -35.55 22.25
CA ALA A 639 -16.64 -34.29 21.87
C ALA A 639 -16.09 -33.48 23.06
N ASN A 640 -16.49 -33.79 24.28
CA ASN A 640 -16.05 -33.17 25.53
C ASN A 640 -15.26 -34.10 26.44
N GLN A 641 -15.08 -35.40 26.07
CA GLN A 641 -14.46 -36.37 26.95
C GLN A 641 -13.60 -37.37 26.18
N VAL A 642 -12.40 -37.61 26.68
CA VAL A 642 -11.44 -38.60 26.17
C VAL A 642 -10.86 -39.42 27.30
N VAL A 643 -10.36 -40.61 26.97
CA VAL A 643 -9.50 -41.39 27.87
C VAL A 643 -8.05 -41.08 27.53
N ILE A 644 -7.27 -40.82 28.55
CA ILE A 644 -5.87 -40.42 28.44
C ILE A 644 -4.91 -41.35 29.15
N SER A 645 -3.66 -41.39 28.69
CA SER A 645 -2.51 -41.96 29.38
C SER A 645 -1.51 -40.83 29.62
N ALA A 646 -1.11 -40.62 30.86
CA ALA A 646 -0.16 -39.55 31.20
C ALA A 646 1.31 -39.98 31.04
N ASN A 647 2.19 -39.05 30.71
CA ASN A 647 3.63 -39.31 30.59
C ASN A 647 4.37 -39.44 31.94
N ARG A 648 3.72 -39.04 33.03
CA ARG A 648 4.20 -39.10 34.42
C ARG A 648 3.01 -39.19 35.36
N ASN A 649 3.26 -39.48 36.67
CA ASN A 649 2.21 -39.49 37.69
C ASN A 649 1.49 -38.14 37.70
N ILE A 650 0.17 -38.20 37.80
CA ILE A 650 -0.65 -36.98 37.80
C ILE A 650 -0.45 -36.26 39.15
N PRO A 651 0.11 -35.02 39.11
CA PRO A 651 0.38 -34.29 40.35
C PRO A 651 -0.93 -33.97 41.11
N PRO A 652 -0.90 -33.92 42.44
CA PRO A 652 -2.09 -33.65 43.27
C PRO A 652 -2.84 -32.36 42.87
N VAL A 653 -2.16 -31.36 42.42
CA VAL A 653 -2.74 -30.08 41.99
C VAL A 653 -3.67 -30.21 40.76
N LEU A 654 -3.48 -31.24 39.93
CA LEU A 654 -4.33 -31.51 38.76
C LEU A 654 -5.37 -32.61 38.93
N GLN A 655 -5.37 -33.30 40.07
CA GLN A 655 -6.31 -34.40 40.34
C GLN A 655 -7.70 -33.83 40.66
N ASN A 656 -8.70 -34.15 39.82
CA ASN A 656 -10.08 -33.64 39.92
C ASN A 656 -10.20 -32.09 40.02
N THR A 657 -9.15 -31.39 39.60
CA THR A 657 -9.08 -29.92 39.63
C THR A 657 -9.22 -29.34 38.23
N PRO A 658 -10.23 -28.50 37.99
CA PRO A 658 -10.33 -27.82 36.70
C PRO A 658 -9.21 -26.80 36.51
N THR A 659 -8.60 -26.76 35.30
CA THR A 659 -7.61 -25.76 34.92
C THR A 659 -7.94 -25.15 33.56
N THR A 660 -7.73 -23.86 33.41
CA THR A 660 -7.87 -23.10 32.15
C THR A 660 -6.57 -23.09 31.33
N GLU A 661 -5.42 -23.37 31.98
CA GLU A 661 -4.14 -23.48 31.31
C GLU A 661 -3.98 -24.89 30.73
N TRP A 662 -4.20 -25.02 29.42
CA TRP A 662 -4.03 -26.28 28.69
C TRP A 662 -3.93 -26.02 27.18
N SER A 663 -3.38 -26.98 26.45
CA SER A 663 -3.33 -26.96 24.98
C SER A 663 -3.61 -28.36 24.42
N ILE A 664 -4.17 -28.40 23.19
CA ILE A 664 -4.31 -29.68 22.47
C ILE A 664 -3.19 -29.77 21.42
N ALA A 665 -2.34 -30.78 21.58
CA ALA A 665 -1.24 -31.11 20.69
C ALA A 665 -1.68 -32.15 19.67
N ARG A 666 -1.71 -31.82 18.39
CA ARG A 666 -2.10 -32.71 17.28
C ARG A 666 -0.90 -33.17 16.49
N TYR A 667 -1.03 -34.27 15.80
CA TYR A 667 0.01 -34.79 14.88
C TYR A 667 -0.40 -34.71 13.42
N ARG A 668 -1.67 -34.41 13.12
CA ARG A 668 -2.21 -34.29 11.77
C ARG A 668 -2.83 -32.90 11.57
N PHE A 669 -2.45 -32.22 10.49
CA PHE A 669 -2.88 -30.88 10.14
C PHE A 669 -3.48 -30.89 8.74
N ALA A 670 -4.65 -30.27 8.59
CA ALA A 670 -5.42 -30.17 7.36
C ALA A 670 -5.58 -28.71 6.94
N GLY A 671 -6.19 -28.48 5.78
CA GLY A 671 -6.41 -27.13 5.24
C GLY A 671 -5.31 -26.64 4.32
N LEU A 672 -4.30 -27.46 4.02
CA LEU A 672 -3.14 -27.12 3.23
C LEU A 672 -3.33 -27.36 1.71
N ASN A 673 -4.57 -27.35 1.21
CA ASN A 673 -4.87 -27.60 -0.21
C ASN A 673 -4.13 -26.66 -1.16
N HIS A 674 -3.87 -25.42 -0.75
CA HIS A 674 -3.11 -24.43 -1.49
C HIS A 674 -1.61 -24.77 -1.66
N LEU A 675 -1.11 -25.77 -0.93
CA LEU A 675 0.27 -26.31 -1.01
C LEU A 675 0.31 -27.78 -1.48
N GLU A 676 -0.74 -28.29 -2.09
CA GLU A 676 -0.80 -29.71 -2.53
C GLU A 676 0.41 -30.11 -3.37
N GLY A 677 1.05 -31.22 -2.99
CA GLY A 677 2.24 -31.75 -3.64
C GLY A 677 3.56 -31.01 -3.35
N LYS A 678 3.52 -29.96 -2.51
CA LYS A 678 4.72 -29.20 -2.12
C LYS A 678 5.41 -29.84 -0.91
N THR A 679 6.75 -29.71 -0.90
CA THR A 679 7.56 -29.98 0.30
C THR A 679 7.50 -28.75 1.19
N VAL A 680 7.15 -28.95 2.46
CA VAL A 680 6.96 -27.86 3.44
C VAL A 680 7.93 -27.99 4.60
N ASN A 681 8.35 -26.85 5.14
CA ASN A 681 9.01 -26.75 6.43
C ASN A 681 7.97 -26.69 7.55
N ILE A 682 8.31 -27.24 8.70
CA ILE A 682 7.42 -27.35 9.85
C ILE A 682 8.17 -26.90 11.10
N LEU A 683 7.63 -25.89 11.78
CA LEU A 683 8.00 -25.51 13.15
C LEU A 683 6.92 -26.02 14.09
N SER A 684 7.27 -26.83 15.07
CA SER A 684 6.33 -27.46 16.00
C SER A 684 6.80 -27.31 17.44
N ASP A 685 6.04 -26.58 18.28
CA ASP A 685 6.40 -26.24 19.67
C ASP A 685 7.86 -25.76 19.78
N ALA A 686 8.24 -24.77 18.95
CA ALA A 686 9.58 -24.20 18.81
C ALA A 686 10.66 -25.20 18.32
N ASN A 687 10.36 -26.40 17.89
CA ASN A 687 11.30 -27.36 17.31
C ASN A 687 11.10 -27.51 15.81
N VAL A 688 12.19 -27.73 15.09
CA VAL A 688 12.15 -28.02 13.65
C VAL A 688 11.76 -29.49 13.46
N SER A 689 10.61 -29.73 12.83
CA SER A 689 10.22 -31.08 12.40
C SER A 689 10.78 -31.42 11.04
N PRO A 690 10.94 -32.70 10.69
CA PRO A 690 11.31 -33.12 9.35
C PRO A 690 10.39 -32.52 8.30
N GLN A 691 10.94 -32.18 7.13
CA GLN A 691 10.14 -31.74 5.99
C GLN A 691 9.14 -32.83 5.59
N ALA A 692 7.94 -32.40 5.18
CA ALA A 692 6.88 -33.29 4.72
C ALA A 692 6.33 -32.83 3.37
N ILE A 693 5.69 -33.73 2.64
CA ILE A 693 4.98 -33.39 1.39
C ILE A 693 3.48 -33.31 1.72
N VAL A 694 2.87 -32.20 1.33
CA VAL A 694 1.40 -32.05 1.47
C VAL A 694 0.68 -33.03 0.57
N THR A 695 -0.20 -33.85 1.14
CA THR A 695 -0.98 -34.85 0.41
C THR A 695 -2.43 -34.80 0.81
N ASN A 696 -3.34 -34.61 -0.14
CA ASN A 696 -4.77 -34.38 0.11
C ASN A 696 -5.02 -33.22 1.08
N GLY A 697 -4.26 -32.14 0.95
CA GLY A 697 -4.34 -30.95 1.80
C GLY A 697 -3.94 -31.21 3.26
N THR A 698 -3.19 -32.28 3.56
CA THR A 698 -2.81 -32.67 4.93
C THR A 698 -1.33 -32.94 5.07
N VAL A 699 -0.82 -32.76 6.29
CA VAL A 699 0.54 -33.12 6.72
C VAL A 699 0.44 -33.81 8.07
N GLU A 700 1.30 -34.81 8.31
CA GLU A 700 1.46 -35.50 9.59
C GLU A 700 2.88 -35.31 10.12
N ILE A 701 3.02 -35.12 11.44
CA ILE A 701 4.28 -35.00 12.17
C ILE A 701 4.43 -36.15 13.18
N ASP A 702 5.66 -36.53 13.50
CA ASP A 702 5.91 -37.66 14.39
C ASP A 702 5.52 -37.40 15.84
N THR A 703 5.72 -36.17 16.29
CA THR A 703 5.40 -35.77 17.68
C THR A 703 4.24 -34.80 17.70
N PRO A 704 3.13 -35.15 18.35
CA PRO A 704 1.99 -34.23 18.50
C PRO A 704 2.44 -32.90 19.09
N SER A 705 2.02 -31.77 18.51
CA SER A 705 2.43 -30.44 18.91
C SER A 705 1.24 -29.47 19.00
N ALA A 706 1.34 -28.53 19.92
CA ALA A 706 0.27 -27.59 20.23
C ALA A 706 0.31 -26.35 19.32
N VAL A 707 1.49 -25.83 19.03
CA VAL A 707 1.67 -24.70 18.12
C VAL A 707 2.48 -25.17 16.93
N VAL A 708 1.92 -25.11 15.73
CA VAL A 708 2.57 -25.60 14.52
C VAL A 708 2.43 -24.61 13.38
N HIS A 709 3.53 -24.27 12.74
CA HIS A 709 3.59 -23.47 11.53
C HIS A 709 4.07 -24.33 10.37
N ILE A 710 3.28 -24.37 9.29
CA ILE A 710 3.55 -25.20 8.11
C ILE A 710 3.50 -24.32 6.86
N GLY A 711 4.54 -24.37 6.03
CA GLY A 711 4.57 -23.63 4.76
C GLY A 711 5.82 -23.90 3.95
N LEU A 712 5.99 -23.18 2.86
CA LEU A 712 7.13 -23.34 1.96
C LEU A 712 8.44 -22.91 2.63
N PRO A 713 9.57 -23.57 2.32
CA PRO A 713 10.86 -23.24 2.90
C PRO A 713 11.37 -21.86 2.44
N ILE A 714 12.02 -21.15 3.35
CA ILE A 714 12.77 -19.92 3.07
C ILE A 714 14.24 -20.21 3.29
N THR A 715 15.08 -19.88 2.31
CA THR A 715 16.54 -19.90 2.46
C THR A 715 17.04 -18.47 2.56
N SER A 716 17.66 -18.12 3.67
CA SER A 716 18.27 -16.80 3.89
C SER A 716 19.79 -16.91 3.83
N GLU A 717 20.44 -16.05 3.05
CA GLU A 717 21.90 -16.09 2.80
C GLU A 717 22.50 -14.70 2.95
N LEU A 718 23.56 -14.62 3.76
CA LEU A 718 24.36 -13.43 3.98
C LEU A 718 25.81 -13.71 3.63
N GLU A 719 26.49 -12.83 2.88
CA GLU A 719 27.90 -12.92 2.57
C GLU A 719 28.57 -11.58 2.79
N THR A 720 29.63 -11.54 3.60
CA THR A 720 30.41 -10.30 3.83
C THR A 720 31.22 -9.96 2.58
N LEU A 721 31.71 -8.72 2.49
CA LEU A 721 32.73 -8.35 1.52
C LEU A 721 34.10 -8.91 1.91
N ASP A 722 35.05 -8.87 0.97
CA ASP A 722 36.42 -9.23 1.24
C ASP A 722 37.04 -8.27 2.27
N ILE A 723 37.72 -8.85 3.24
CA ILE A 723 38.29 -8.11 4.35
C ILE A 723 39.38 -7.17 3.85
N HIS A 724 39.31 -5.92 4.30
CA HIS A 724 40.27 -4.86 4.07
C HIS A 724 40.58 -4.14 5.39
N ILE A 725 41.88 -3.72 5.57
CA ILE A 725 42.33 -2.95 6.74
C ILE A 725 42.82 -1.60 6.25
N ASN A 726 42.16 -0.53 6.70
CA ASN A 726 42.56 0.83 6.36
C ASN A 726 43.93 1.18 6.93
N GLY A 727 44.79 1.85 6.15
CA GLY A 727 46.12 2.32 6.56
C GLY A 727 47.21 1.27 6.59
N GLN A 728 46.94 0.04 6.10
CA GLN A 728 47.94 -1.00 5.94
C GLN A 728 48.03 -1.47 4.46
N GLU A 729 48.99 -2.34 4.20
CA GLU A 729 49.10 -3.00 2.89
C GLU A 729 47.80 -3.79 2.58
N THR A 730 47.32 -3.74 1.33
CA THR A 730 46.10 -4.44 0.96
C THR A 730 46.17 -5.94 1.19
N LEU A 731 45.06 -6.50 1.73
CA LEU A 731 44.92 -7.96 1.90
C LEU A 731 44.11 -8.60 0.76
N LEU A 732 43.62 -7.83 -0.20
CA LEU A 732 42.72 -8.34 -1.23
C LEU A 732 43.36 -9.40 -2.14
N ASP A 733 44.66 -9.28 -2.45
CA ASP A 733 45.43 -10.18 -3.29
C ASP A 733 46.13 -11.29 -2.51
N LYS A 734 46.17 -11.21 -1.16
CA LYS A 734 46.87 -12.19 -0.32
C LYS A 734 46.01 -13.37 0.07
N LYS A 735 46.63 -14.55 0.26
CA LYS A 735 45.93 -15.71 0.80
C LYS A 735 45.59 -15.50 2.27
N LYS A 736 44.37 -15.83 2.64
CA LYS A 736 43.82 -15.73 4.00
C LYS A 736 43.27 -17.09 4.44
N LEU A 737 43.31 -17.34 5.73
CA LEU A 737 42.68 -18.48 6.38
C LEU A 737 41.79 -17.97 7.50
N ILE A 738 40.48 -18.20 7.44
CA ILE A 738 39.53 -17.87 8.50
C ILE A 738 39.29 -19.14 9.31
N LYS A 739 39.75 -19.16 10.55
CA LYS A 739 39.64 -20.31 11.45
C LYS A 739 38.34 -20.34 12.24
N VAL A 740 37.88 -19.18 12.62
CA VAL A 740 36.67 -19.01 13.44
C VAL A 740 35.88 -17.87 12.90
N ALA A 741 34.58 -18.07 12.76
CA ALA A 741 33.59 -16.99 12.59
C ALA A 741 32.89 -16.77 13.93
N SER A 742 33.19 -15.66 14.59
CA SER A 742 32.45 -15.24 15.77
C SER A 742 31.36 -14.28 15.30
N LEU A 743 30.10 -14.55 15.68
CA LEU A 743 28.94 -13.74 15.35
C LEU A 743 28.34 -13.18 16.64
N ILE A 744 27.96 -11.91 16.63
CA ILE A 744 27.10 -11.37 17.68
C ILE A 744 25.66 -11.51 17.17
N VAL A 745 24.87 -12.29 17.90
CA VAL A 745 23.48 -12.61 17.53
C VAL A 745 22.50 -12.19 18.63
N ASN A 746 21.25 -12.10 18.29
CA ASN A 746 20.16 -11.81 19.22
C ASN A 746 18.99 -12.74 18.94
N SER A 747 18.55 -13.52 19.94
CA SER A 747 17.40 -14.44 19.86
C SER A 747 17.41 -15.25 18.56
N SER A 748 18.47 -16.04 18.37
CA SER A 748 18.79 -16.70 17.10
C SER A 748 18.99 -18.20 17.25
N ARG A 749 18.54 -18.96 16.25
CA ARG A 749 18.69 -20.42 16.17
C ARG A 749 19.01 -20.88 14.74
N GLY A 750 19.50 -22.13 14.58
CA GLY A 750 19.76 -22.73 13.27
C GLY A 750 20.86 -22.00 12.48
N ILE A 751 21.95 -21.61 13.14
CA ILE A 751 23.01 -20.76 12.57
C ILE A 751 24.02 -21.61 11.85
N TRP A 752 24.16 -21.41 10.54
CA TRP A 752 25.19 -22.01 9.70
C TRP A 752 26.15 -20.93 9.21
N ALA A 753 27.47 -21.15 9.38
CA ALA A 753 28.46 -20.24 8.84
C ALA A 753 29.64 -20.98 8.23
N GLY A 754 30.33 -20.35 7.29
CA GLY A 754 31.48 -20.88 6.60
C GLY A 754 32.24 -19.82 5.81
N THR A 755 33.24 -20.24 5.03
CA THR A 755 33.97 -19.35 4.10
C THR A 755 33.39 -19.41 2.68
N GLU A 756 32.62 -20.45 2.39
CA GLU A 756 32.04 -20.73 1.07
C GLU A 756 30.62 -21.31 1.24
N LYS A 757 29.80 -21.13 0.23
CA LYS A 757 28.40 -21.57 0.21
C LYS A 757 28.22 -23.09 0.38
N GLU A 758 29.19 -23.87 -0.13
CA GLU A 758 29.19 -25.33 -0.12
C GLU A 758 29.81 -25.91 1.15
N ARG A 759 30.46 -25.10 1.99
CA ARG A 759 31.22 -25.49 3.18
C ARG A 759 30.78 -24.73 4.39
N LEU A 760 29.64 -25.14 4.98
CA LEU A 760 29.02 -24.51 6.13
C LEU A 760 29.06 -25.45 7.33
N TYR A 761 29.20 -24.87 8.50
CA TYR A 761 29.24 -25.53 9.80
C TYR A 761 28.12 -24.98 10.66
N GLU A 762 27.39 -25.88 11.28
CA GLU A 762 26.32 -25.52 12.19
C GLU A 762 26.89 -25.12 13.56
N TYR A 763 26.33 -24.09 14.16
CA TYR A 763 26.55 -23.78 15.56
C TYR A 763 25.80 -24.77 16.45
N PRO A 764 26.50 -25.56 17.32
CA PRO A 764 25.85 -26.54 18.21
C PRO A 764 25.11 -25.81 19.33
N GLN A 765 23.79 -25.63 19.17
CA GLN A 765 23.01 -24.82 20.07
C GLN A 765 22.62 -25.48 21.37
N ARG A 766 22.25 -26.79 21.33
CA ARG A 766 21.87 -27.53 22.57
C ARG A 766 23.07 -27.68 23.46
N GLN A 767 23.01 -27.09 24.65
CA GLN A 767 24.12 -27.13 25.63
C GLN A 767 23.74 -27.76 26.95
N PHE A 768 22.64 -27.31 27.59
CA PHE A 768 22.28 -27.74 28.92
C PHE A 768 20.79 -28.12 29.04
N GLU A 769 20.00 -27.86 28.02
CA GLU A 769 18.56 -28.11 27.99
C GLU A 769 18.26 -29.61 27.99
N PHE A 770 17.22 -30.02 28.69
CA PHE A 770 16.73 -31.40 28.65
C PHE A 770 16.22 -31.75 27.24
N TYR A 771 16.30 -33.03 26.87
CA TYR A 771 15.90 -33.52 25.54
C TYR A 771 14.42 -33.27 25.18
N ASP A 772 13.58 -33.11 26.20
CA ASP A 772 12.15 -32.87 26.05
C ASP A 772 11.81 -31.38 25.86
N ASN A 773 12.77 -30.47 26.08
CA ASN A 773 12.55 -29.04 25.96
C ASN A 773 13.09 -28.54 24.61
N PRO A 774 12.47 -27.51 24.01
CA PRO A 774 13.07 -26.82 22.89
C PRO A 774 14.41 -26.22 23.28
N VAL A 775 15.28 -26.02 22.30
CA VAL A 775 16.58 -25.38 22.47
C VAL A 775 16.38 -23.89 22.68
N ASP A 776 17.11 -23.29 23.62
CA ASP A 776 17.04 -21.85 23.87
C ASP A 776 17.64 -21.04 22.70
N ASP A 777 17.11 -19.84 22.50
CA ASP A 777 17.61 -18.91 21.50
C ASP A 777 18.95 -18.33 21.95
N ALA A 778 19.95 -18.35 21.08
CA ALA A 778 21.26 -17.78 21.33
C ALA A 778 21.19 -16.24 21.30
N THR A 779 21.72 -15.61 22.36
CA THR A 779 21.94 -14.16 22.41
C THR A 779 23.34 -13.89 22.92
N GLY A 780 24.10 -13.03 22.20
CA GLY A 780 25.49 -12.71 22.52
C GLY A 780 26.45 -13.25 21.46
N ILE A 781 27.67 -13.59 21.89
CA ILE A 781 28.71 -14.06 20.97
C ILE A 781 28.60 -15.57 20.81
N VAL A 782 28.46 -16.03 19.56
CA VAL A 782 28.52 -17.42 19.14
C VAL A 782 29.79 -17.65 18.29
N GLU A 783 30.53 -18.70 18.54
CA GLU A 783 31.75 -19.03 17.81
C GLU A 783 31.58 -20.32 17.00
N ILE A 784 31.84 -20.23 15.70
CA ILE A 784 31.78 -21.36 14.78
C ILE A 784 33.19 -21.64 14.28
N ASN A 785 33.74 -22.81 14.61
CA ASN A 785 35.01 -23.26 14.11
C ASN A 785 34.87 -23.70 12.65
N LEU A 786 35.72 -23.14 11.79
CA LEU A 786 35.70 -23.39 10.36
C LEU A 786 36.89 -24.26 9.96
N ASP A 787 36.62 -25.32 9.22
CA ASP A 787 37.66 -26.10 8.53
C ASP A 787 37.91 -25.47 7.16
N ALA A 788 38.73 -24.43 7.14
CA ALA A 788 38.92 -23.58 5.97
C ALA A 788 40.34 -23.74 5.41
N ASP A 789 40.47 -23.67 4.10
CA ASP A 789 41.72 -23.66 3.37
C ASP A 789 42.25 -22.26 3.12
N TRP A 790 43.54 -22.14 2.84
CA TRP A 790 44.16 -20.92 2.41
C TRP A 790 43.59 -20.46 1.05
N SER A 791 42.78 -19.41 1.04
CA SER A 791 42.17 -18.87 -0.16
C SER A 791 42.43 -17.37 -0.29
N LYS A 792 42.17 -16.78 -1.46
CA LYS A 792 42.15 -15.33 -1.64
C LYS A 792 40.86 -14.70 -1.08
N ASN A 793 39.83 -15.53 -0.88
CA ASN A 793 38.53 -15.06 -0.36
C ASN A 793 38.65 -14.85 1.15
N GLY A 794 38.45 -13.64 1.60
CA GLY A 794 38.43 -13.27 3.02
C GLY A 794 37.03 -12.93 3.46
N ARG A 795 36.07 -13.87 3.33
CA ARG A 795 34.66 -13.67 3.50
C ARG A 795 34.04 -14.66 4.45
N VAL A 796 32.99 -14.25 5.13
CA VAL A 796 32.12 -15.14 5.92
C VAL A 796 30.78 -15.25 5.22
N PHE A 797 30.34 -16.48 5.02
CA PHE A 797 29.02 -16.81 4.50
C PHE A 797 28.17 -17.38 5.64
N ILE A 798 26.94 -16.86 5.79
CA ILE A 798 25.97 -17.27 6.82
C ILE A 798 24.70 -17.70 6.12
N ARG A 799 24.09 -18.81 6.57
CA ARG A 799 22.85 -19.33 6.01
C ARG A 799 21.88 -19.76 7.10
N GLN A 800 20.59 -19.50 6.85
CA GLN A 800 19.48 -20.08 7.59
C GLN A 800 18.57 -20.81 6.61
N VAL A 801 18.26 -22.08 6.91
CA VAL A 801 17.34 -22.92 6.11
C VAL A 801 16.15 -23.41 6.92
N ASP A 802 16.29 -23.38 8.25
CA ASP A 802 15.24 -23.80 9.16
C ASP A 802 14.21 -22.69 9.36
N PRO A 803 12.96 -22.99 9.71
CA PRO A 803 11.93 -22.00 9.97
C PRO A 803 12.12 -21.32 11.34
N LEU A 804 13.33 -20.80 11.59
CA LEU A 804 13.78 -20.26 12.86
C LEU A 804 14.30 -18.82 12.71
N PRO A 805 14.24 -18.01 13.79
CA PRO A 805 14.76 -16.65 13.77
C PRO A 805 16.29 -16.62 13.73
N LEU A 806 16.83 -15.69 12.95
CA LEU A 806 18.25 -15.36 12.92
C LEU A 806 18.44 -13.83 12.81
N ALA A 807 19.04 -13.23 13.82
CA ALA A 807 19.44 -11.84 13.81
C ALA A 807 20.93 -11.72 14.09
N VAL A 808 21.69 -11.23 13.10
CA VAL A 808 23.14 -11.02 13.19
C VAL A 808 23.42 -9.53 13.38
N LEU A 809 24.04 -9.19 14.50
CA LEU A 809 24.37 -7.80 14.83
C LEU A 809 25.75 -7.42 14.32
N SER A 810 26.71 -8.37 14.36
CA SER A 810 28.05 -8.17 13.79
C SER A 810 28.73 -9.50 13.46
N VAL A 811 29.75 -9.43 12.60
CA VAL A 811 30.59 -10.57 12.20
C VAL A 811 32.05 -10.27 12.55
N ILE A 812 32.71 -11.20 13.25
CA ILE A 812 34.10 -11.07 13.71
C ILE A 812 34.89 -12.29 13.25
N PRO A 813 35.43 -12.31 12.02
CA PRO A 813 36.29 -13.40 11.58
C PRO A 813 37.68 -13.34 12.24
N ARG A 814 38.19 -14.51 12.68
CA ARG A 814 39.58 -14.67 13.10
C ARG A 814 40.41 -15.15 11.94
N ILE A 815 41.35 -14.31 11.49
CA ILE A 815 42.04 -14.44 10.23
C ILE A 815 43.53 -14.66 10.43
N ASP A 816 44.12 -15.60 9.70
CA ASP A 816 45.55 -15.67 9.44
C ASP A 816 45.80 -15.18 8.01
N ALA A 817 46.66 -14.18 7.82
CA ALA A 817 47.09 -13.72 6.50
C ALA A 817 48.51 -14.27 6.19
N GLY A 818 48.68 -14.86 5.00
CA GLY A 818 49.93 -15.39 4.50
C GLY A 818 50.61 -14.41 3.55
N GLY A 819 51.99 -14.44 3.52
CA GLY A 819 52.75 -13.69 2.54
C GLY A 819 53.06 -12.25 2.94
N PHE A 820 53.76 -12.06 4.05
CA PHE A 820 54.53 -10.85 4.31
C PHE A 820 55.97 -11.06 3.86
#